data_6184cacb4e47451b932c932417056e57
#
_entry.id   6184cacb4e47451b932c932417056e57
#
_cell.length_a   1.000
_cell.length_b   1.000
_cell.length_c   1.000
_cell.angle_alpha   90.00
_cell.angle_beta   90.00
_cell.angle_gamma   90.00
#
_symmetry.space_group_name_H-M   'P 1'
#
loop_
_entity.id
_entity.type
_entity.pdbx_description
1 polymer ?
#
loop_
_entity_poly.entity_id
_entity_poly.type
_entity_poly.pdbx_seq_one_letter_code
_entity_poly.pdbx_strand_id
1 'polypeptide(L)'
;MKKLNLYYNINTYVKISSFYFDGEIINYLRGVLMRKLALSDEILMKIEKPSMYIGGEVNMIKKDPKKVDVRFAMAFPDVYTIGMSHLGIQIIYDLLNRRDDIYCERVYSPWVDLDKIMREEHIPLFALESQEPVKNFDFLGITLQYEMCYTNILQLLDLSNIPFLSVDRSEDDPIVIGGGPCTYNPEPIADFFDIFYMGEGETEYYHLIDLYKENKANGGTRREFLEKAANIPCMYVPMFYDVSYNEDGTIKEMKCNNPNVQDVVKKDIVLDFDNVCYPDKPVVPFTKIVQDRCVLEIQRGCIRECRFCQAGSVYKPLREKSLETLKEIALTQLQSTGHDEISLSSLSTSDYSKLKELIDFLIEECKKKKINISLPSLRIDAFSLDVMSKVQDVKKSSITFAPEAGTQRMRNVINKGLTEENILNGCKQAFIGGWNKVKLYFMLGQPTETNDDVDGIMDLCEKIAELYYETVPKEERHGKCQITASTSFFVPKPFTPFQWAPMCTAKTFLDKAHKVNDKMKTLLNRKSIRYHWHESDISILEGLLARGDRKLSNTLLRVYEKGGIYDAWSEYHNRQIWDEAIEETNIDMDFYITRERSDDEIFPWDFIDTGVTKRFLLNEWHNAQNEKVTPNCRMQCSGCGAASFGGGVCFEN
;
A
#
# COMPACT_ATOMS: atom_id res chain seq x y z
N MET A 1 8.79 29.59 32.70
CA MET A 1 9.38 29.19 34.01
C MET A 1 9.30 27.67 34.29
N LYS A 2 8.24 26.92 33.92
CA LYS A 2 8.18 25.46 34.15
C LYS A 2 9.14 24.61 33.27
N LYS A 3 9.52 25.04 32.06
CA LYS A 3 10.47 24.31 31.18
C LYS A 3 11.94 24.49 31.60
N LEU A 4 12.31 25.60 32.24
CA LEU A 4 13.67 25.77 32.78
C LEU A 4 13.95 24.81 33.97
N ASN A 5 12.90 24.46 34.74
CA ASN A 5 13.01 23.52 35.84
C ASN A 5 13.21 22.06 35.37
N LEU A 6 12.73 21.69 34.17
CA LEU A 6 12.98 20.34 33.64
C LEU A 6 14.43 20.17 33.18
N TYR A 7 15.02 21.18 32.55
CA TYR A 7 16.43 21.18 32.17
C TYR A 7 17.38 21.18 33.39
N TYR A 8 17.02 21.91 34.45
CA TYR A 8 17.77 21.90 35.67
C TYR A 8 17.68 20.56 36.41
N ASN A 9 16.52 19.93 36.42
CA ASN A 9 16.33 18.60 37.04
C ASN A 9 17.06 17.50 36.26
N ILE A 10 17.11 17.50 34.95
CA ILE A 10 17.83 16.52 34.13
C ILE A 10 19.36 16.65 34.36
N ASN A 11 19.90 17.87 34.37
CA ASN A 11 21.31 18.10 34.66
C ASN A 11 21.68 17.76 36.10
N THR A 12 20.78 17.94 37.05
CA THR A 12 20.99 17.56 38.46
C THR A 12 20.92 16.05 38.66
N TYR A 13 19.98 15.36 37.95
CA TYR A 13 19.91 13.90 37.98
C TYR A 13 21.14 13.26 37.32
N VAL A 14 21.61 13.79 36.19
CA VAL A 14 22.83 13.32 35.51
C VAL A 14 24.08 13.53 36.42
N LYS A 15 24.13 14.62 37.18
CA LYS A 15 25.24 14.83 38.17
C LYS A 15 25.18 13.91 39.39
N ILE A 16 23.98 13.54 39.83
CA ILE A 16 23.79 12.62 40.98
C ILE A 16 24.01 11.15 40.52
N SER A 17 23.65 10.81 39.28
CA SER A 17 23.86 9.45 38.75
C SER A 17 25.28 9.19 38.27
N SER A 18 26.14 10.22 38.10
CA SER A 18 27.56 10.02 37.74
C SER A 18 28.38 9.24 38.77
N PHE A 19 27.83 9.00 39.94
CA PHE A 19 28.45 8.16 40.97
C PHE A 19 28.07 6.67 40.92
N TYR A 20 27.08 6.26 40.09
CA TYR A 20 26.51 4.91 40.10
C TYR A 20 26.28 4.26 38.75
N PHE A 21 26.60 4.90 37.61
CA PHE A 21 26.39 4.32 36.30
C PHE A 21 27.70 4.10 35.52
N ASP A 22 27.81 2.92 34.90
CA ASP A 22 28.93 2.51 34.07
C ASP A 22 29.16 3.51 32.93
N GLY A 23 30.41 3.79 32.58
CA GLY A 23 30.78 4.81 31.58
C GLY A 23 30.14 4.64 30.20
N GLU A 24 29.72 3.43 29.86
CA GLU A 24 28.99 3.14 28.61
C GLU A 24 27.58 3.74 28.58
N ILE A 25 26.85 3.73 29.69
CA ILE A 25 25.50 4.33 29.78
C ILE A 25 25.57 5.86 29.71
N ILE A 26 26.60 6.45 30.33
CA ILE A 26 26.80 7.92 30.23
C ILE A 26 27.19 8.34 28.83
N ASN A 27 28.00 7.55 28.12
CA ASN A 27 28.33 7.80 26.71
C ASN A 27 27.15 7.57 25.78
N TYR A 28 26.32 6.57 26.07
CA TYR A 28 25.06 6.35 25.34
C TYR A 28 24.07 7.52 25.55
N LEU A 29 23.86 7.94 26.79
CA LEU A 29 22.99 9.09 27.11
C LEU A 29 23.55 10.41 26.54
N ARG A 30 24.87 10.62 26.55
CA ARG A 30 25.50 11.77 25.88
C ARG A 30 25.34 11.70 24.37
N GLY A 31 25.46 10.55 23.74
CA GLY A 31 25.23 10.34 22.30
C GLY A 31 23.78 10.63 21.89
N VAL A 32 22.83 10.27 22.76
CA VAL A 32 21.39 10.57 22.55
C VAL A 32 21.07 12.04 22.81
N LEU A 33 21.67 12.66 23.82
CA LEU A 33 21.43 14.07 24.19
C LEU A 33 22.18 15.08 23.31
N MET A 34 23.18 14.64 22.53
CA MET A 34 24.01 15.52 21.70
C MET A 34 23.81 15.27 20.19
N ARG A 35 22.74 14.57 19.79
CA ARG A 35 22.43 14.38 18.38
C ARG A 35 22.08 15.74 17.77
N LYS A 36 22.84 16.16 16.76
CA LYS A 36 22.51 17.36 16.00
C LYS A 36 21.29 17.04 15.13
N LEU A 37 20.18 17.70 15.41
CA LEU A 37 18.99 17.62 14.57
C LEU A 37 19.14 18.53 13.35
N ALA A 38 18.50 18.16 12.24
CA ALA A 38 18.41 19.00 11.05
C ALA A 38 17.57 20.25 11.32
N LEU A 39 16.53 20.12 12.15
CA LEU A 39 15.64 21.20 12.55
C LEU A 39 16.06 21.79 13.89
N SER A 40 16.04 23.12 13.98
CA SER A 40 16.27 23.86 15.24
C SER A 40 15.06 23.71 16.19
N ASP A 41 15.30 23.90 17.50
CA ASP A 41 14.22 23.90 18.49
C ASP A 41 13.14 24.95 18.16
N GLU A 42 13.52 26.08 17.57
CA GLU A 42 12.57 27.12 17.16
C GLU A 42 11.61 26.61 16.07
N ILE A 43 12.10 25.88 15.09
CA ILE A 43 11.28 25.26 14.02
C ILE A 43 10.40 24.18 14.61
N LEU A 44 10.97 23.28 15.42
CA LEU A 44 10.23 22.19 16.07
C LEU A 44 9.06 22.70 16.93
N MET A 45 9.13 23.92 17.45
CA MET A 45 8.05 24.54 18.22
C MET A 45 6.96 25.18 17.34
N LYS A 46 7.20 25.40 16.04
CA LYS A 46 6.26 26.01 15.09
C LYS A 46 5.42 24.98 14.34
N ILE A 47 5.88 23.74 14.26
CA ILE A 47 5.24 22.69 13.45
C ILE A 47 4.36 21.74 14.28
N GLU A 48 3.40 21.13 13.61
CA GLU A 48 2.61 20.05 14.19
C GLU A 48 3.44 18.78 14.35
N LYS A 49 3.24 18.07 15.46
CA LYS A 49 3.85 16.74 15.74
C LYS A 49 5.36 16.68 15.44
N PRO A 50 6.20 17.51 16.08
CA PRO A 50 7.65 17.53 15.83
C PRO A 50 8.33 16.17 16.04
N SER A 51 7.71 15.25 16.81
CA SER A 51 8.18 13.89 17.01
C SER A 51 8.27 13.04 15.73
N MET A 52 7.61 13.45 14.64
CA MET A 52 7.71 12.79 13.33
C MET A 52 9.05 13.02 12.63
N TYR A 53 9.82 14.05 13.04
CA TYR A 53 11.01 14.52 12.31
C TYR A 53 12.31 14.40 13.10
N ILE A 54 12.26 14.01 14.36
CA ILE A 54 13.45 13.97 15.22
C ILE A 54 14.18 12.62 15.22
N GLY A 55 13.56 11.54 14.76
CA GLY A 55 14.12 10.18 14.83
C GLY A 55 14.48 9.77 16.26
N GLY A 56 15.29 8.73 16.42
CA GLY A 56 15.74 8.25 17.75
C GLY A 56 14.77 7.29 18.42
N GLU A 57 13.83 6.75 17.66
CA GLU A 57 12.81 5.81 18.10
C GLU A 57 13.42 4.50 18.63
N VAL A 58 12.64 3.79 19.46
CA VAL A 58 13.03 2.45 19.95
C VAL A 58 13.22 1.51 18.76
N ASN A 59 14.26 0.69 18.79
CA ASN A 59 14.69 -0.23 17.74
C ASN A 59 15.18 0.46 16.44
N MET A 60 15.31 1.80 16.39
CA MET A 60 15.93 2.47 15.25
C MET A 60 17.39 2.01 15.12
N ILE A 61 17.79 1.60 13.92
CA ILE A 61 19.15 1.15 13.64
C ILE A 61 20.06 2.36 13.45
N LYS A 62 21.21 2.36 14.11
CA LYS A 62 22.22 3.40 14.01
C LYS A 62 23.54 2.81 13.53
N LYS A 63 24.05 3.35 12.44
CA LYS A 63 25.39 3.08 11.94
C LYS A 63 26.18 4.39 11.81
N ASP A 64 27.48 4.29 11.70
CA ASP A 64 28.33 5.43 11.38
C ASP A 64 28.35 5.59 9.83
N PRO A 65 27.81 6.69 9.27
CA PRO A 65 27.80 6.89 7.82
C PRO A 65 29.17 6.82 7.14
N LYS A 66 30.25 7.04 7.89
CA LYS A 66 31.62 7.01 7.38
C LYS A 66 32.22 5.60 7.31
N LYS A 67 31.52 4.60 7.85
CA LYS A 67 31.99 3.21 7.92
C LYS A 67 31.21 2.26 7.03
N VAL A 68 30.26 2.76 6.28
CA VAL A 68 29.49 2.00 5.30
C VAL A 68 29.92 2.34 3.90
N ASP A 69 29.76 1.40 2.99
CA ASP A 69 30.10 1.60 1.57
C ASP A 69 28.95 2.25 0.81
N VAL A 70 27.70 1.99 1.23
CA VAL A 70 26.49 2.47 0.55
C VAL A 70 25.50 3.03 1.56
N ARG A 71 24.97 4.20 1.25
CA ARG A 71 23.87 4.85 1.96
C ARG A 71 22.60 4.79 1.14
N PHE A 72 21.55 4.28 1.73
CA PHE A 72 20.24 4.11 1.10
C PHE A 72 19.16 4.91 1.86
N ALA A 73 18.57 5.93 1.23
CA ALA A 73 17.43 6.65 1.76
C ALA A 73 16.15 5.94 1.34
N MET A 74 15.43 5.34 2.29
CA MET A 74 14.15 4.66 2.02
C MET A 74 13.00 5.60 2.30
N ALA A 75 12.39 6.12 1.24
CA ALA A 75 11.37 7.16 1.30
C ALA A 75 9.95 6.61 1.13
N PHE A 76 9.01 7.20 1.87
CA PHE A 76 7.58 7.03 1.68
C PHE A 76 6.96 8.37 1.25
N PRO A 77 6.26 8.45 0.08
CA PRO A 77 5.75 9.69 -0.47
C PRO A 77 4.42 10.12 0.20
N ASP A 78 4.38 10.07 1.52
CA ASP A 78 3.32 10.58 2.39
C ASP A 78 3.91 10.81 3.78
N VAL A 79 3.09 11.32 4.70
CA VAL A 79 3.52 11.66 6.05
C VAL A 79 3.99 10.46 6.87
N TYR A 80 4.84 10.74 7.85
CA TYR A 80 5.39 9.76 8.79
C TYR A 80 4.36 8.76 9.36
N THR A 81 3.15 9.25 9.75
CA THR A 81 2.12 8.40 10.38
C THR A 81 1.55 7.34 9.44
N ILE A 82 1.55 7.60 8.13
CA ILE A 82 1.18 6.64 7.09
C ILE A 82 2.36 5.72 6.79
N GLY A 83 3.54 6.29 6.49
CA GLY A 83 4.72 5.52 6.10
C GLY A 83 5.22 4.56 7.19
N MET A 84 5.24 4.98 8.46
CA MET A 84 5.60 4.10 9.58
C MET A 84 4.62 2.95 9.80
N SER A 85 3.39 3.08 9.29
CA SER A 85 2.37 2.02 9.34
C SER A 85 2.55 0.99 8.23
N HIS A 86 3.46 1.21 7.28
CA HIS A 86 3.61 0.38 6.09
C HIS A 86 4.65 -0.72 6.30
N LEU A 87 4.20 -1.99 6.28
CA LEU A 87 5.07 -3.16 6.52
C LEU A 87 6.22 -3.28 5.51
N GLY A 88 5.97 -3.00 4.22
CA GLY A 88 6.98 -3.13 3.18
C GLY A 88 8.21 -2.26 3.41
N ILE A 89 8.05 -1.02 3.89
CA ILE A 89 9.19 -0.15 4.21
C ILE A 89 9.98 -0.71 5.40
N GLN A 90 9.30 -1.29 6.39
CA GLN A 90 9.94 -1.91 7.55
C GLN A 90 10.76 -3.14 7.14
N ILE A 91 10.24 -3.96 6.20
CA ILE A 91 10.95 -5.13 5.67
C ILE A 91 12.23 -4.70 4.94
N ILE A 92 12.15 -3.74 4.01
CA ILE A 92 13.31 -3.30 3.23
C ILE A 92 14.33 -2.56 4.12
N TYR A 93 13.86 -1.76 5.09
CA TYR A 93 14.72 -1.11 6.07
C TYR A 93 15.50 -2.14 6.92
N ASP A 94 14.83 -3.18 7.41
CA ASP A 94 15.48 -4.25 8.17
C ASP A 94 16.44 -5.06 7.28
N LEU A 95 15.99 -5.47 6.08
CA LEU A 95 16.80 -6.21 5.11
C LEU A 95 18.12 -5.50 4.84
N LEU A 96 18.07 -4.26 4.37
CA LEU A 96 19.27 -3.53 3.97
C LEU A 96 20.21 -3.27 5.16
N ASN A 97 19.65 -3.05 6.33
CA ASN A 97 20.46 -2.82 7.53
C ASN A 97 21.09 -4.08 8.15
N ARG A 98 20.71 -5.29 7.70
CA ARG A 98 21.39 -6.54 8.14
C ARG A 98 22.81 -6.66 7.58
N ARG A 99 23.12 -5.98 6.48
CA ARG A 99 24.50 -5.88 5.97
C ARG A 99 25.23 -4.73 6.65
N ASP A 100 26.47 -4.98 7.11
CA ASP A 100 27.28 -3.98 7.82
C ASP A 100 27.77 -2.86 6.90
N ASP A 101 27.92 -3.11 5.60
CA ASP A 101 28.40 -2.18 4.59
C ASP A 101 27.29 -1.29 4.00
N ILE A 102 26.03 -1.48 4.39
CA ILE A 102 24.89 -0.68 3.95
C ILE A 102 24.26 0.04 5.14
N TYR A 103 23.93 1.32 4.98
CA TYR A 103 23.11 2.05 5.94
C TYR A 103 21.83 2.54 5.27
N CYS A 104 20.72 1.90 5.60
CA CYS A 104 19.38 2.28 5.17
C CYS A 104 18.74 3.20 6.21
N GLU A 105 18.26 4.36 5.77
CA GLU A 105 17.70 5.41 6.61
C GLU A 105 16.32 5.81 6.08
N ARG A 106 15.38 6.14 6.97
CA ARG A 106 13.98 6.44 6.62
C ARG A 106 13.77 7.90 6.29
N VAL A 107 12.93 8.15 5.28
CA VAL A 107 12.53 9.49 4.82
C VAL A 107 11.02 9.53 4.61
N TYR A 108 10.37 10.62 4.97
CA TYR A 108 8.94 10.83 4.76
C TYR A 108 8.68 12.21 4.17
N SER A 109 7.60 12.35 3.39
CA SER A 109 7.15 13.68 2.95
C SER A 109 6.84 14.55 4.16
N PRO A 110 7.41 15.75 4.26
CA PRO A 110 7.10 16.68 5.34
C PRO A 110 5.68 17.24 5.16
N TRP A 111 4.92 17.34 6.26
CA TRP A 111 3.62 17.97 6.21
C TRP A 111 3.71 19.42 5.76
N VAL A 112 2.61 19.99 5.32
CA VAL A 112 2.56 21.34 4.69
C VAL A 112 3.13 22.45 5.52
N ASP A 113 3.08 22.37 6.84
CA ASP A 113 3.67 23.38 7.75
C ASP A 113 5.19 23.33 7.74
N LEU A 114 5.78 22.13 7.78
CA LEU A 114 7.22 21.96 7.68
C LEU A 114 7.71 22.16 6.25
N ASP A 115 6.99 21.69 5.22
CA ASP A 115 7.34 21.93 3.80
C ASP A 115 7.53 23.43 3.54
N LYS A 116 6.59 24.24 4.00
CA LYS A 116 6.68 25.70 3.87
C LYS A 116 7.93 26.27 4.52
N ILE A 117 8.22 25.89 5.77
CA ILE A 117 9.41 26.36 6.50
C ILE A 117 10.70 25.88 5.81
N MET A 118 10.75 24.64 5.34
CA MET A 118 11.92 24.11 4.65
C MET A 118 12.23 24.92 3.39
N ARG A 119 11.22 25.34 2.63
CA ARG A 119 11.39 26.20 1.45
C ARG A 119 11.84 27.59 1.81
N GLU A 120 11.21 28.22 2.81
CA GLU A 120 11.53 29.59 3.27
C GLU A 120 12.95 29.69 3.85
N GLU A 121 13.39 28.67 4.58
CA GLU A 121 14.68 28.65 5.27
C GLU A 121 15.76 27.85 4.53
N HIS A 122 15.46 27.33 3.31
CA HIS A 122 16.36 26.55 2.47
C HIS A 122 16.91 25.30 3.19
N ILE A 123 16.08 24.61 3.98
CA ILE A 123 16.44 23.37 4.66
C ILE A 123 16.19 22.21 3.71
N PRO A 124 17.20 21.42 3.33
CA PRO A 124 17.01 20.26 2.46
C PRO A 124 16.29 19.12 3.21
N LEU A 125 15.59 18.26 2.47
CA LEU A 125 15.00 17.02 3.01
C LEU A 125 16.10 16.13 3.58
N PHE A 126 15.84 15.53 4.73
CA PHE A 126 16.82 14.77 5.50
C PHE A 126 16.26 13.42 5.95
N ALA A 127 17.17 12.47 6.18
CA ALA A 127 16.84 11.16 6.73
C ALA A 127 16.70 11.21 8.26
N LEU A 128 15.84 10.34 8.81
CA LEU A 128 15.53 10.37 10.26
C LEU A 128 16.69 9.85 11.11
N GLU A 129 17.45 8.88 10.65
CA GLU A 129 18.50 8.23 11.42
C GLU A 129 19.71 9.13 11.63
N SER A 130 20.30 9.65 10.56
CA SER A 130 21.49 10.52 10.60
C SER A 130 21.16 11.99 10.72
N GLN A 131 19.98 12.42 10.30
CA GLN A 131 19.59 13.81 10.12
C GLN A 131 20.41 14.54 9.03
N GLU A 132 20.95 13.78 8.09
CA GLU A 132 21.71 14.32 6.96
C GLU A 132 20.83 14.48 5.72
N PRO A 133 21.15 15.42 4.82
CA PRO A 133 20.42 15.65 3.58
C PRO A 133 20.38 14.40 2.68
N VAL A 134 19.20 14.12 2.11
CA VAL A 134 18.97 12.98 1.19
C VAL A 134 19.88 13.05 -0.04
N LYS A 135 20.23 14.24 -0.51
CA LYS A 135 21.19 14.46 -1.60
C LYS A 135 22.54 13.75 -1.42
N ASN A 136 22.94 13.48 -0.17
CA ASN A 136 24.23 12.88 0.18
C ASN A 136 24.23 11.34 0.15
N PHE A 137 23.13 10.72 -0.27
CA PHE A 137 22.97 9.27 -0.31
C PHE A 137 23.33 8.71 -1.69
N ASP A 138 23.69 7.43 -1.76
CA ASP A 138 23.93 6.72 -3.02
C ASP A 138 22.61 6.34 -3.72
N PHE A 139 21.58 6.01 -2.92
CA PHE A 139 20.24 5.65 -3.41
C PHE A 139 19.14 6.42 -2.70
N LEU A 140 18.11 6.78 -3.46
CA LEU A 140 16.82 7.21 -2.96
C LEU A 140 15.74 6.20 -3.42
N GLY A 141 15.37 5.27 -2.54
CA GLY A 141 14.28 4.32 -2.79
C GLY A 141 12.94 4.91 -2.37
N ILE A 142 11.97 4.95 -3.29
CA ILE A 142 10.63 5.51 -3.04
C ILE A 142 9.59 4.40 -3.15
N THR A 143 8.77 4.23 -2.12
CA THR A 143 7.66 3.26 -2.18
C THR A 143 6.48 3.82 -2.96
N LEU A 144 5.95 3.06 -3.90
CA LEU A 144 4.86 3.44 -4.79
C LEU A 144 3.60 2.65 -4.45
N GLN A 145 2.84 3.13 -3.45
CA GLN A 145 1.70 2.39 -2.89
C GLN A 145 0.35 2.84 -3.43
N TYR A 146 0.24 4.10 -3.85
CA TYR A 146 -1.00 4.70 -4.30
C TYR A 146 -0.72 5.83 -5.30
N GLU A 147 -1.41 5.83 -6.42
CA GLU A 147 -1.16 6.76 -7.54
C GLU A 147 -1.37 8.24 -7.12
N MET A 148 -2.30 8.51 -6.20
CA MET A 148 -2.56 9.87 -5.72
C MET A 148 -1.42 10.48 -4.87
N CYS A 149 -0.34 9.71 -4.63
CA CYS A 149 0.88 10.22 -3.99
C CYS A 149 1.96 10.64 -5.00
N TYR A 150 1.69 10.64 -6.32
CA TYR A 150 2.71 10.92 -7.33
C TYR A 150 3.24 12.35 -7.27
N THR A 151 2.43 13.33 -6.94
CA THR A 151 2.88 14.70 -6.71
C THR A 151 3.80 14.84 -5.49
N ASN A 152 3.63 13.98 -4.47
CA ASN A 152 4.53 13.95 -3.31
C ASN A 152 5.92 13.37 -3.66
N ILE A 153 6.04 12.57 -4.73
CA ILE A 153 7.35 12.14 -5.26
C ILE A 153 8.14 13.34 -5.71
N LEU A 154 7.49 14.26 -6.44
CA LEU A 154 8.12 15.50 -6.88
C LEU A 154 8.49 16.39 -5.70
N GLN A 155 7.68 16.44 -4.65
CA GLN A 155 8.02 17.12 -3.38
C GLN A 155 9.29 16.54 -2.75
N LEU A 156 9.42 15.20 -2.69
CA LEU A 156 10.62 14.54 -2.16
C LEU A 156 11.88 14.91 -2.97
N LEU A 157 11.79 14.90 -4.30
CA LEU A 157 12.91 15.23 -5.19
C LEU A 157 13.30 16.71 -5.05
N ASP A 158 12.33 17.62 -5.08
CA ASP A 158 12.53 19.06 -4.98
C ASP A 158 13.19 19.45 -3.66
N LEU A 159 12.61 19.04 -2.54
CA LEU A 159 13.17 19.32 -1.21
C LEU A 159 14.54 18.65 -0.97
N SER A 160 14.83 17.59 -1.72
CA SER A 160 16.16 16.94 -1.70
C SER A 160 17.17 17.62 -2.62
N ASN A 161 16.79 18.65 -3.40
CA ASN A 161 17.61 19.25 -4.47
C ASN A 161 18.11 18.19 -5.50
N ILE A 162 17.27 17.23 -5.84
CA ILE A 162 17.50 16.21 -6.87
C ILE A 162 16.71 16.60 -8.12
N PRO A 163 17.31 16.62 -9.32
CA PRO A 163 16.58 16.93 -10.55
C PRO A 163 15.37 16.01 -10.73
N PHE A 164 14.22 16.58 -11.15
CA PHE A 164 12.98 15.82 -11.37
C PHE A 164 13.19 14.74 -12.42
N LEU A 165 13.70 15.13 -13.59
CA LEU A 165 13.89 14.20 -14.69
C LEU A 165 15.18 13.38 -14.50
N SER A 166 15.09 12.08 -14.71
CA SER A 166 16.24 11.17 -14.59
C SER A 166 17.39 11.51 -15.56
N VAL A 167 17.04 12.06 -16.72
CA VAL A 167 18.01 12.47 -17.76
C VAL A 167 18.86 13.69 -17.37
N ASP A 168 18.39 14.49 -16.41
CA ASP A 168 19.09 15.69 -15.93
C ASP A 168 20.00 15.41 -14.72
N ARG A 169 20.03 14.16 -14.22
CA ARG A 169 20.84 13.75 -13.06
C ARG A 169 22.28 13.51 -13.44
N SER A 170 23.19 14.00 -12.59
CA SER A 170 24.63 13.84 -12.69
C SER A 170 25.13 12.60 -11.94
N GLU A 171 26.45 12.38 -12.00
CA GLU A 171 27.14 11.32 -11.23
C GLU A 171 27.04 11.51 -9.71
N ASP A 172 26.84 12.76 -9.24
CA ASP A 172 26.76 13.11 -7.83
C ASP A 172 25.32 13.00 -7.27
N ASP A 173 24.33 12.71 -8.12
CA ASP A 173 22.95 12.55 -7.71
C ASP A 173 22.67 11.10 -7.26
N PRO A 174 21.84 10.88 -6.24
CA PRO A 174 21.39 9.55 -5.87
C PRO A 174 20.73 8.80 -7.04
N ILE A 175 20.87 7.49 -7.09
CA ILE A 175 20.04 6.64 -7.95
C ILE A 175 18.64 6.61 -7.38
N VAL A 176 17.64 7.08 -8.13
CA VAL A 176 16.23 7.09 -7.71
C VAL A 176 15.56 5.80 -8.16
N ILE A 177 15.15 4.98 -7.20
CA ILE A 177 14.52 3.68 -7.45
C ILE A 177 13.09 3.62 -6.88
N GLY A 178 12.13 3.21 -7.71
CA GLY A 178 10.73 3.01 -7.31
C GLY A 178 10.40 1.54 -7.06
N GLY A 179 9.62 1.25 -6.01
CA GLY A 179 9.13 -0.11 -5.71
C GLY A 179 7.73 -0.10 -5.12
N GLY A 180 6.96 -1.16 -5.29
CA GLY A 180 5.61 -1.29 -4.75
C GLY A 180 4.53 -1.52 -5.82
N PRO A 181 3.24 -1.61 -5.46
CA PRO A 181 2.18 -2.04 -6.37
C PRO A 181 1.94 -1.11 -7.57
N CYS A 182 2.24 0.19 -7.46
CA CYS A 182 2.08 1.10 -8.60
C CYS A 182 3.14 0.89 -9.68
N THR A 183 4.23 0.16 -9.41
CA THR A 183 5.23 -0.18 -10.45
C THR A 183 4.66 -1.08 -11.55
N TYR A 184 3.50 -1.70 -11.34
CA TYR A 184 2.81 -2.46 -12.40
C TYR A 184 2.17 -1.58 -13.49
N ASN A 185 2.20 -0.25 -13.35
CA ASN A 185 2.17 0.72 -14.43
C ASN A 185 3.07 1.90 -14.08
N PRO A 186 4.39 1.82 -14.37
CA PRO A 186 5.33 2.87 -14.00
C PRO A 186 5.31 4.06 -14.97
N GLU A 187 4.68 3.91 -16.13
CA GLU A 187 4.80 4.85 -17.25
C GLU A 187 4.39 6.29 -16.91
N PRO A 188 3.32 6.57 -16.12
CA PRO A 188 2.96 7.95 -15.75
C PRO A 188 4.06 8.73 -15.02
N ILE A 189 4.99 8.02 -14.38
CA ILE A 189 6.09 8.60 -13.58
C ILE A 189 7.48 8.14 -14.06
N ALA A 190 7.54 7.51 -15.22
CA ALA A 190 8.78 6.88 -15.71
C ALA A 190 9.94 7.87 -15.84
N ASP A 191 9.68 9.11 -16.25
CA ASP A 191 10.71 10.12 -16.44
C ASP A 191 11.38 10.60 -15.14
N PHE A 192 10.74 10.36 -13.99
CA PHE A 192 11.22 10.77 -12.67
C PHE A 192 12.11 9.73 -11.97
N PHE A 193 12.20 8.51 -12.51
CA PHE A 193 12.92 7.41 -11.89
C PHE A 193 14.08 6.91 -12.78
N ASP A 194 15.16 6.49 -12.13
CA ASP A 194 16.25 5.80 -12.81
C ASP A 194 15.92 4.31 -12.97
N ILE A 195 15.32 3.70 -11.96
CA ILE A 195 15.01 2.26 -11.91
C ILE A 195 13.64 2.06 -11.26
N PHE A 196 12.87 1.10 -11.76
CA PHE A 196 11.76 0.51 -11.03
C PHE A 196 12.05 -0.95 -10.70
N TYR A 197 11.83 -1.32 -9.46
CA TYR A 197 11.89 -2.70 -8.99
C TYR A 197 10.49 -3.34 -9.10
N MET A 198 10.34 -4.35 -9.94
CA MET A 198 9.08 -5.06 -10.18
C MET A 198 8.97 -6.29 -9.28
N GLY A 199 8.02 -6.28 -8.33
CA GLY A 199 7.76 -7.45 -7.48
C GLY A 199 8.16 -7.28 -6.02
N GLU A 200 8.67 -8.36 -5.42
CA GLU A 200 8.95 -8.45 -3.99
C GLU A 200 10.43 -8.14 -3.72
N GLY A 201 10.69 -7.07 -2.97
CA GLY A 201 12.02 -6.44 -2.86
C GLY A 201 13.04 -7.19 -2.01
N GLU A 202 12.72 -8.37 -1.47
CA GLU A 202 13.60 -9.05 -0.52
C GLU A 202 14.75 -9.83 -1.17
N THR A 203 14.76 -10.02 -2.48
CA THR A 203 15.70 -10.93 -3.14
C THR A 203 16.84 -10.21 -3.85
N GLU A 204 16.58 -9.18 -4.68
CA GLU A 204 17.54 -8.62 -5.62
C GLU A 204 18.23 -7.31 -5.15
N TYR A 205 17.81 -6.70 -4.03
CA TYR A 205 18.48 -5.47 -3.58
C TYR A 205 19.95 -5.66 -3.26
N TYR A 206 20.35 -6.80 -2.68
CA TYR A 206 21.77 -7.05 -2.40
C TYR A 206 22.58 -7.17 -3.69
N HIS A 207 22.06 -7.85 -4.70
CA HIS A 207 22.70 -7.96 -6.00
C HIS A 207 22.83 -6.58 -6.68
N LEU A 208 21.76 -5.77 -6.69
CA LEU A 208 21.79 -4.41 -7.23
C LEU A 208 22.86 -3.54 -6.56
N ILE A 209 22.94 -3.60 -5.22
CA ILE A 209 23.91 -2.82 -4.45
C ILE A 209 25.35 -3.31 -4.70
N ASP A 210 25.57 -4.62 -4.82
CA ASP A 210 26.89 -5.17 -5.13
C ASP A 210 27.35 -4.78 -6.53
N LEU A 211 26.46 -4.77 -7.52
CA LEU A 211 26.73 -4.21 -8.86
C LEU A 211 27.10 -2.72 -8.82
N TYR A 212 26.41 -1.94 -8.00
CA TYR A 212 26.72 -0.52 -7.81
C TYR A 212 28.12 -0.32 -7.22
N LYS A 213 28.45 -1.07 -6.17
CA LYS A 213 29.79 -1.03 -5.53
C LYS A 213 30.89 -1.42 -6.51
N GLU A 214 30.68 -2.50 -7.27
CA GLU A 214 31.61 -2.95 -8.30
C GLU A 214 31.81 -1.88 -9.38
N ASN A 215 30.73 -1.29 -9.90
CA ASN A 215 30.79 -0.24 -10.90
C ASN A 215 31.60 0.97 -10.40
N LYS A 216 31.30 1.42 -9.17
CA LYS A 216 31.99 2.56 -8.54
C LYS A 216 33.50 2.26 -8.29
N ALA A 217 33.83 1.06 -7.83
CA ALA A 217 35.23 0.64 -7.59
C ALA A 217 36.04 0.59 -8.89
N ASN A 218 35.41 0.29 -10.01
CA ASN A 218 36.04 0.27 -11.35
C ASN A 218 36.02 1.64 -12.05
N GLY A 219 35.53 2.70 -11.40
CA GLY A 219 35.43 4.04 -12.01
C GLY A 219 34.35 4.13 -13.09
N GLY A 220 33.38 3.24 -13.08
CA GLY A 220 32.27 3.22 -14.03
C GLY A 220 31.29 4.38 -13.80
N THR A 221 30.62 4.79 -14.88
CA THR A 221 29.62 5.88 -14.89
C THR A 221 28.26 5.42 -14.39
N ARG A 222 27.39 6.40 -14.05
CA ARG A 222 25.97 6.18 -13.74
C ARG A 222 25.28 5.38 -14.86
N ARG A 223 25.50 5.74 -16.12
CA ARG A 223 24.89 5.06 -17.26
C ARG A 223 25.33 3.59 -17.37
N GLU A 224 26.61 3.29 -17.16
CA GLU A 224 27.11 1.90 -17.16
C GLU A 224 26.52 1.07 -16.02
N PHE A 225 26.32 1.68 -14.84
CA PHE A 225 25.61 1.03 -13.74
C PHE A 225 24.15 0.73 -14.11
N LEU A 226 23.43 1.71 -14.68
CA LEU A 226 22.03 1.54 -15.09
C LEU A 226 21.87 0.47 -16.17
N GLU A 227 22.82 0.36 -17.11
CA GLU A 227 22.83 -0.70 -18.14
C GLU A 227 23.02 -2.09 -17.51
N LYS A 228 23.90 -2.22 -16.51
CA LYS A 228 24.06 -3.47 -15.76
C LYS A 228 22.80 -3.79 -14.94
N ALA A 229 22.23 -2.81 -14.23
CA ALA A 229 21.02 -2.95 -13.44
C ALA A 229 19.83 -3.41 -14.29
N ALA A 230 19.69 -2.88 -15.52
CA ALA A 230 18.63 -3.26 -16.45
C ALA A 230 18.68 -4.73 -16.91
N ASN A 231 19.77 -5.45 -16.63
CA ASN A 231 19.91 -6.89 -16.90
C ASN A 231 19.48 -7.76 -15.71
N ILE A 232 19.18 -7.17 -14.55
CA ILE A 232 18.49 -7.88 -13.47
C ILE A 232 17.03 -8.05 -13.90
N PRO A 233 16.48 -9.28 -13.94
CA PRO A 233 15.18 -9.55 -14.56
C PRO A 233 14.01 -8.68 -14.09
N CYS A 234 14.04 -8.23 -12.83
CA CYS A 234 12.98 -7.42 -12.22
C CYS A 234 13.22 -5.91 -12.25
N MET A 235 14.29 -5.44 -12.86
CA MET A 235 14.63 -4.03 -12.93
C MET A 235 14.21 -3.42 -14.27
N TYR A 236 13.33 -2.43 -14.20
CA TYR A 236 12.95 -1.61 -15.34
C TYR A 236 13.70 -0.28 -15.26
N VAL A 237 14.47 0.04 -16.30
CA VAL A 237 15.24 1.29 -16.44
C VAL A 237 14.66 2.08 -17.60
N PRO A 238 13.76 3.06 -17.35
CA PRO A 238 12.94 3.69 -18.39
C PRO A 238 13.72 4.32 -19.55
N MET A 239 14.92 4.84 -19.28
CA MET A 239 15.75 5.48 -20.31
C MET A 239 16.18 4.54 -21.46
N PHE A 240 16.05 3.22 -21.29
CA PHE A 240 16.38 2.23 -22.32
C PHE A 240 15.16 1.76 -23.12
N TYR A 241 13.98 2.38 -22.95
CA TYR A 241 12.75 1.98 -23.64
C TYR A 241 12.08 3.18 -24.31
N ASP A 242 11.93 3.09 -25.63
CA ASP A 242 11.23 4.08 -26.42
C ASP A 242 9.76 3.66 -26.61
N VAL A 243 8.85 4.60 -26.44
CA VAL A 243 7.40 4.39 -26.67
C VAL A 243 6.99 5.15 -27.92
N SER A 244 6.39 4.44 -28.88
CA SER A 244 5.80 5.04 -30.08
C SER A 244 4.28 4.90 -30.05
N TYR A 245 3.59 5.84 -30.71
CA TYR A 245 2.14 5.95 -30.69
C TYR A 245 1.55 5.89 -32.09
N ASN A 246 0.32 5.38 -32.21
CA ASN A 246 -0.50 5.46 -33.39
C ASN A 246 -1.14 6.88 -33.51
N GLU A 247 -1.73 7.17 -34.64
CA GLU A 247 -2.42 8.46 -34.88
C GLU A 247 -3.60 8.72 -33.95
N ASP A 248 -4.22 7.65 -33.44
CA ASP A 248 -5.34 7.72 -32.48
C ASP A 248 -4.87 7.86 -31.01
N GLY A 249 -3.55 7.92 -30.77
CA GLY A 249 -2.96 8.08 -29.44
C GLY A 249 -2.69 6.77 -28.70
N THR A 250 -3.13 5.60 -29.21
CA THR A 250 -2.82 4.29 -28.63
C THR A 250 -1.32 3.96 -28.80
N ILE A 251 -0.78 3.13 -27.91
CA ILE A 251 0.60 2.67 -28.03
C ILE A 251 0.72 1.77 -29.27
N LYS A 252 1.68 2.11 -30.13
CA LYS A 252 2.03 1.31 -31.30
C LYS A 252 3.04 0.24 -30.93
N GLU A 253 4.07 0.64 -30.18
CA GLU A 253 5.16 -0.23 -29.78
C GLU A 253 5.89 0.40 -28.58
N MET A 254 6.31 -0.44 -27.66
CA MET A 254 7.30 -0.12 -26.64
C MET A 254 8.54 -0.98 -26.89
N LYS A 255 9.66 -0.36 -27.21
CA LYS A 255 10.85 -1.04 -27.68
C LYS A 255 12.08 -0.68 -26.87
N CYS A 256 12.85 -1.70 -26.50
CA CYS A 256 14.18 -1.47 -25.94
C CYS A 256 15.11 -0.84 -27.00
N ASN A 257 15.72 0.29 -26.66
CA ASN A 257 16.68 1.01 -27.51
C ASN A 257 18.13 0.60 -27.28
N ASN A 258 18.38 -0.33 -26.34
CA ASN A 258 19.71 -0.83 -25.99
C ASN A 258 19.78 -2.36 -26.18
N PRO A 259 20.60 -2.88 -27.11
CA PRO A 259 20.68 -4.31 -27.40
C PRO A 259 21.21 -5.16 -26.23
N ASN A 260 21.83 -4.52 -25.23
CA ASN A 260 22.33 -5.19 -24.04
C ASN A 260 21.30 -5.27 -22.89
N VAL A 261 20.07 -4.79 -23.12
CA VAL A 261 19.01 -4.75 -22.11
C VAL A 261 17.86 -5.65 -22.55
N GLN A 262 17.20 -6.29 -21.60
CA GLN A 262 16.08 -7.20 -21.87
C GLN A 262 14.83 -6.44 -22.35
N ASP A 263 14.04 -7.04 -23.28
CA ASP A 263 12.80 -6.45 -23.78
C ASP A 263 11.64 -6.59 -22.79
N VAL A 264 11.65 -7.63 -21.95
CA VAL A 264 10.56 -7.96 -21.00
C VAL A 264 11.12 -7.94 -19.59
N VAL A 265 10.46 -7.19 -18.73
CA VAL A 265 10.80 -7.12 -17.29
C VAL A 265 9.95 -8.13 -16.54
N LYS A 266 10.59 -9.08 -15.86
CA LYS A 266 9.90 -10.15 -15.13
C LYS A 266 9.82 -9.80 -13.65
N LYS A 267 8.62 -9.83 -13.07
CA LYS A 267 8.48 -9.56 -11.63
C LYS A 267 9.29 -10.55 -10.79
N ASP A 268 9.87 -10.05 -9.73
CA ASP A 268 10.51 -10.83 -8.69
C ASP A 268 9.52 -11.41 -7.68
N ILE A 269 9.82 -12.57 -7.11
CA ILE A 269 8.94 -13.28 -6.19
C ILE A 269 9.72 -14.09 -5.16
N VAL A 270 9.38 -13.92 -3.91
CA VAL A 270 9.88 -14.75 -2.80
C VAL A 270 9.17 -16.10 -2.81
N LEU A 271 9.90 -17.18 -3.08
CA LEU A 271 9.37 -18.55 -3.04
C LEU A 271 9.48 -19.18 -1.65
N ASP A 272 10.64 -19.03 -1.00
CA ASP A 272 10.86 -19.48 0.39
C ASP A 272 10.36 -18.42 1.36
N PHE A 273 9.05 -18.44 1.62
CA PHE A 273 8.39 -17.41 2.42
C PHE A 273 8.63 -17.57 3.93
N ASP A 274 9.12 -18.72 4.38
CA ASP A 274 9.49 -18.95 5.78
C ASP A 274 10.84 -18.34 6.14
N ASN A 275 11.82 -18.42 5.24
CA ASN A 275 13.17 -17.96 5.47
C ASN A 275 13.46 -16.54 4.94
N VAL A 276 12.47 -15.90 4.33
CA VAL A 276 12.62 -14.51 3.87
C VAL A 276 12.80 -13.55 5.04
N CYS A 277 13.58 -12.49 4.80
CA CYS A 277 13.79 -11.43 5.79
C CYS A 277 12.46 -10.88 6.31
N TYR A 278 12.31 -10.84 7.61
CA TYR A 278 11.17 -10.23 8.28
C TYR A 278 11.66 -9.48 9.54
N PRO A 279 11.13 -8.28 9.87
CA PRO A 279 11.62 -7.50 10.99
C PRO A 279 11.37 -8.17 12.36
N ASP A 280 12.43 -8.54 13.05
CA ASP A 280 12.36 -9.10 14.41
C ASP A 280 12.10 -8.00 15.44
N LYS A 281 12.66 -6.81 15.19
CA LYS A 281 12.60 -5.65 16.07
C LYS A 281 12.14 -4.41 15.29
N PRO A 282 10.87 -4.36 14.85
CA PRO A 282 10.39 -3.20 14.13
C PRO A 282 10.53 -1.92 14.94
N VAL A 283 10.76 -0.81 14.25
CA VAL A 283 10.92 0.50 14.89
C VAL A 283 9.60 0.92 15.53
N VAL A 284 9.66 1.35 16.80
CA VAL A 284 8.48 1.76 17.56
C VAL A 284 8.37 3.29 17.56
N PRO A 285 7.33 3.88 16.96
CA PRO A 285 7.18 5.32 16.84
C PRO A 285 6.93 6.01 18.19
N PHE A 286 7.39 7.26 18.34
CA PHE A 286 7.09 8.10 19.50
C PHE A 286 5.71 8.75 19.46
N THR A 287 5.06 8.76 18.32
CA THR A 287 3.71 9.30 18.14
C THR A 287 2.78 8.23 17.62
N LYS A 288 1.50 8.35 17.92
CA LYS A 288 0.49 7.42 17.41
C LYS A 288 0.46 7.45 15.87
N ILE A 289 0.57 6.28 15.27
CA ILE A 289 0.49 6.04 13.84
C ILE A 289 -0.83 5.34 13.48
N VAL A 290 -1.10 5.16 12.18
CA VAL A 290 -2.36 4.55 11.71
C VAL A 290 -2.43 3.06 12.08
N GLN A 291 -1.32 2.34 11.97
CA GLN A 291 -1.20 0.91 12.29
C GLN A 291 -0.22 0.70 13.45
N ASP A 292 -0.56 1.20 14.65
CA ASP A 292 0.29 1.15 15.85
C ASP A 292 0.16 -0.22 16.54
N ARG A 293 0.76 -1.27 15.94
CA ARG A 293 0.62 -2.67 16.36
C ARG A 293 1.68 -3.58 15.74
N CYS A 294 1.89 -4.77 16.33
CA CYS A 294 2.63 -5.83 15.66
C CYS A 294 1.84 -6.35 14.46
N VAL A 295 2.49 -6.58 13.34
CA VAL A 295 1.88 -7.12 12.14
C VAL A 295 2.52 -8.46 11.81
N LEU A 296 1.72 -9.52 11.64
CA LEU A 296 2.15 -10.83 11.15
C LEU A 296 1.67 -11.00 9.71
N GLU A 297 2.56 -11.00 8.76
CA GLU A 297 2.25 -11.34 7.38
C GLU A 297 2.19 -12.88 7.26
N ILE A 298 0.95 -13.40 7.23
CA ILE A 298 0.72 -14.86 7.27
C ILE A 298 0.80 -15.51 5.89
N GLN A 299 0.49 -14.74 4.84
CA GLN A 299 0.54 -15.22 3.46
C GLN A 299 0.65 -14.05 2.47
N ARG A 300 1.22 -14.31 1.29
CA ARG A 300 1.21 -13.45 0.10
C ARG A 300 0.45 -14.11 -1.03
N GLY A 301 -0.19 -13.30 -1.86
CA GLY A 301 -1.09 -13.76 -2.90
C GLY A 301 -2.49 -14.09 -2.37
N CYS A 302 -3.35 -14.52 -3.29
CA CYS A 302 -4.73 -14.86 -2.98
C CYS A 302 -5.21 -15.98 -3.91
N ILE A 303 -5.99 -16.90 -3.37
CA ILE A 303 -6.60 -18.00 -4.17
C ILE A 303 -7.83 -17.55 -4.95
N ARG A 304 -8.36 -16.35 -4.66
CA ARG A 304 -9.61 -15.85 -5.23
C ARG A 304 -9.34 -15.20 -6.58
N GLU A 305 -10.32 -15.30 -7.46
CA GLU A 305 -10.26 -14.78 -8.83
C GLU A 305 -11.17 -13.55 -9.01
N CYS A 306 -11.15 -12.62 -8.02
CA CYS A 306 -11.93 -11.37 -8.12
C CYS A 306 -11.39 -10.51 -9.26
N ARG A 307 -12.23 -10.23 -10.28
CA ARG A 307 -11.84 -9.62 -11.56
C ARG A 307 -11.41 -8.16 -11.48
N PHE A 308 -11.74 -7.47 -10.39
CA PHE A 308 -11.33 -6.09 -10.15
C PHE A 308 -10.03 -5.96 -9.35
N CYS A 309 -9.56 -7.05 -8.74
CA CYS A 309 -8.52 -6.98 -7.71
C CYS A 309 -7.11 -7.11 -8.31
N GLN A 310 -6.39 -6.00 -8.41
CA GLN A 310 -5.00 -6.00 -8.88
C GLN A 310 -4.11 -6.84 -7.96
N ALA A 311 -4.20 -6.65 -6.63
CA ALA A 311 -3.40 -7.41 -5.67
C ALA A 311 -3.63 -8.92 -5.79
N GLY A 312 -4.88 -9.36 -6.02
CA GLY A 312 -5.22 -10.77 -6.27
C GLY A 312 -4.58 -11.33 -7.53
N SER A 313 -4.19 -10.50 -8.47
CA SER A 313 -3.53 -10.88 -9.74
C SER A 313 -2.01 -10.82 -9.62
N VAL A 314 -1.46 -9.66 -9.23
CA VAL A 314 -0.01 -9.41 -9.29
C VAL A 314 0.79 -10.11 -8.19
N TYR A 315 0.17 -10.49 -7.07
CA TYR A 315 0.83 -11.25 -6.00
C TYR A 315 0.67 -12.77 -6.10
N LYS A 316 0.13 -13.30 -7.21
CA LYS A 316 0.12 -14.74 -7.47
C LYS A 316 1.54 -15.28 -7.69
N PRO A 317 1.77 -16.57 -7.33
CA PRO A 317 0.91 -17.53 -6.65
C PRO A 317 0.75 -17.28 -5.14
N LEU A 318 -0.18 -18.01 -4.49
CA LEU A 318 -0.30 -18.01 -3.03
C LEU A 318 0.92 -18.66 -2.37
N ARG A 319 1.46 -18.02 -1.33
CA ARG A 319 2.51 -18.57 -0.46
C ARG A 319 2.15 -18.28 0.99
N GLU A 320 2.22 -19.30 1.83
CA GLU A 320 1.89 -19.22 3.25
C GLU A 320 3.16 -19.35 4.09
N LYS A 321 3.27 -18.60 5.21
CA LYS A 321 4.28 -18.86 6.24
C LYS A 321 3.85 -20.04 7.09
N SER A 322 4.80 -20.84 7.54
CA SER A 322 4.54 -21.93 8.47
C SER A 322 4.05 -21.39 9.83
N LEU A 323 3.32 -22.25 10.54
CA LEU A 323 2.80 -21.91 11.87
C LEU A 323 3.95 -21.67 12.87
N GLU A 324 5.04 -22.42 12.74
CA GLU A 324 6.23 -22.34 13.60
C GLU A 324 6.92 -20.98 13.42
N THR A 325 7.18 -20.56 12.18
CA THR A 325 7.77 -19.26 11.87
C THR A 325 6.89 -18.11 12.39
N LEU A 326 5.57 -18.19 12.21
CA LEU A 326 4.65 -17.16 12.70
C LEU A 326 4.61 -17.06 14.23
N LYS A 327 4.71 -18.18 14.93
CA LYS A 327 4.80 -18.18 16.40
C LYS A 327 6.07 -17.50 16.90
N GLU A 328 7.20 -17.80 16.29
CA GLU A 328 8.50 -17.20 16.63
C GLU A 328 8.48 -15.67 16.39
N ILE A 329 8.04 -15.24 15.21
CA ILE A 329 7.92 -13.81 14.87
C ILE A 329 6.99 -13.10 15.86
N ALA A 330 5.83 -13.68 16.18
CA ALA A 330 4.88 -13.09 17.11
C ALA A 330 5.49 -12.84 18.49
N LEU A 331 6.17 -13.85 19.06
CA LEU A 331 6.80 -13.74 20.38
C LEU A 331 7.92 -12.69 20.38
N THR A 332 8.77 -12.71 19.35
CA THR A 332 9.91 -11.80 19.22
C THR A 332 9.45 -10.35 19.06
N GLN A 333 8.49 -10.08 18.17
CA GLN A 333 7.97 -8.74 17.96
C GLN A 333 7.24 -8.20 19.19
N LEU A 334 6.36 -8.99 19.83
CA LEU A 334 5.67 -8.57 21.05
C LEU A 334 6.63 -8.28 22.21
N GLN A 335 7.76 -8.99 22.27
CA GLN A 335 8.78 -8.76 23.29
C GLN A 335 9.62 -7.51 22.99
N SER A 336 9.96 -7.27 21.72
CA SER A 336 10.87 -6.20 21.31
C SER A 336 10.20 -4.84 21.19
N THR A 337 8.86 -4.79 20.99
CA THR A 337 8.12 -3.55 20.75
C THR A 337 7.25 -3.09 21.91
N GLY A 338 6.71 -4.04 22.70
CA GLY A 338 5.76 -3.73 23.76
C GLY A 338 4.38 -3.29 23.27
N HIS A 339 4.03 -3.53 22.00
CA HIS A 339 2.69 -3.22 21.48
C HIS A 339 1.60 -3.98 22.23
N ASP A 340 0.43 -3.35 22.37
CA ASP A 340 -0.77 -3.91 22.99
C ASP A 340 -1.78 -4.48 21.99
N GLU A 341 -1.41 -4.53 20.71
CA GLU A 341 -2.19 -5.15 19.64
C GLU A 341 -1.29 -5.93 18.67
N ILE A 342 -1.78 -7.09 18.21
CA ILE A 342 -1.20 -7.88 17.13
C ILE A 342 -2.24 -8.10 16.02
N SER A 343 -1.84 -7.94 14.78
CA SER A 343 -2.73 -8.06 13.61
C SER A 343 -2.17 -9.05 12.60
N LEU A 344 -3.02 -9.90 12.05
CA LEU A 344 -2.69 -10.75 10.91
C LEU A 344 -2.76 -9.92 9.62
N SER A 345 -1.79 -10.06 8.74
CA SER A 345 -1.77 -9.38 7.43
C SER A 345 -1.81 -10.39 6.29
N SER A 346 -2.79 -10.20 5.40
CA SER A 346 -2.93 -10.96 4.15
C SER A 346 -4.02 -10.36 3.28
N LEU A 347 -4.10 -10.79 2.01
CA LEU A 347 -5.20 -10.42 1.11
C LEU A 347 -6.51 -11.17 1.45
N SER A 348 -6.43 -12.30 2.15
CA SER A 348 -7.59 -13.09 2.59
C SER A 348 -7.22 -13.95 3.79
N THR A 349 -7.31 -13.39 4.98
CA THR A 349 -6.92 -14.05 6.24
C THR A 349 -7.67 -15.37 6.47
N SER A 350 -8.94 -15.43 6.09
CA SER A 350 -9.76 -16.63 6.22
C SER A 350 -9.31 -17.81 5.36
N ASP A 351 -8.48 -17.57 4.35
CA ASP A 351 -8.00 -18.61 3.43
C ASP A 351 -6.63 -19.19 3.87
N TYR A 352 -6.04 -18.69 4.97
CA TYR A 352 -4.81 -19.27 5.53
C TYR A 352 -5.07 -20.68 6.10
N SER A 353 -4.26 -21.66 5.68
CA SER A 353 -4.50 -23.09 5.96
C SER A 353 -4.46 -23.46 7.45
N LYS A 354 -3.67 -22.75 8.26
CA LYS A 354 -3.46 -22.99 9.70
C LYS A 354 -4.04 -21.88 10.59
N LEU A 355 -5.09 -21.19 10.11
CA LEU A 355 -5.66 -20.01 10.81
C LEU A 355 -6.11 -20.35 12.23
N LYS A 356 -6.78 -21.49 12.41
CA LYS A 356 -7.33 -21.89 13.72
C LYS A 356 -6.22 -22.12 14.74
N GLU A 357 -5.22 -22.90 14.36
CA GLU A 357 -4.07 -23.21 15.22
C GLU A 357 -3.26 -21.94 15.59
N LEU A 358 -3.10 -21.04 14.62
CA LEU A 358 -2.45 -19.75 14.88
C LEU A 358 -3.24 -18.89 15.86
N ILE A 359 -4.56 -18.80 15.70
CA ILE A 359 -5.42 -18.01 16.60
C ILE A 359 -5.44 -18.61 17.99
N ASP A 360 -5.56 -19.94 18.14
CA ASP A 360 -5.55 -20.60 19.44
C ASP A 360 -4.22 -20.31 20.19
N PHE A 361 -3.07 -20.35 19.51
CA PHE A 361 -1.79 -19.96 20.04
C PHE A 361 -1.74 -18.47 20.45
N LEU A 362 -2.15 -17.56 19.57
CA LEU A 362 -2.12 -16.12 19.86
C LEU A 362 -3.02 -15.77 21.06
N ILE A 363 -4.18 -16.38 21.18
CA ILE A 363 -5.09 -16.17 22.32
C ILE A 363 -4.41 -16.57 23.62
N GLU A 364 -3.75 -17.72 23.65
CA GLU A 364 -3.04 -18.20 24.86
C GLU A 364 -1.95 -17.20 25.29
N GLU A 365 -1.13 -16.72 24.36
CA GLU A 365 -0.04 -15.80 24.65
C GLU A 365 -0.52 -14.35 24.93
N CYS A 366 -1.46 -13.85 24.14
CA CYS A 366 -1.97 -12.48 24.26
C CYS A 366 -2.83 -12.28 25.51
N LYS A 367 -3.61 -13.29 25.94
CA LYS A 367 -4.45 -13.21 27.13
C LYS A 367 -3.62 -12.98 28.40
N LYS A 368 -2.44 -13.60 28.51
CA LYS A 368 -1.52 -13.43 29.64
C LYS A 368 -1.04 -11.97 29.77
N LYS A 369 -0.88 -11.28 28.66
CA LYS A 369 -0.32 -9.92 28.56
C LYS A 369 -1.36 -8.83 28.28
N LYS A 370 -2.64 -9.19 28.16
CA LYS A 370 -3.77 -8.28 27.77
C LYS A 370 -3.56 -7.60 26.42
N ILE A 371 -3.00 -8.32 25.46
CA ILE A 371 -2.75 -7.86 24.10
C ILE A 371 -3.98 -8.17 23.24
N ASN A 372 -4.43 -7.20 22.42
CA ASN A 372 -5.54 -7.35 21.51
C ASN A 372 -5.11 -8.12 20.24
N ILE A 373 -6.02 -8.92 19.69
CA ILE A 373 -5.82 -9.60 18.39
C ILE A 373 -6.75 -8.97 17.38
N SER A 374 -6.21 -8.52 16.26
CA SER A 374 -6.95 -7.95 15.12
C SER A 374 -6.88 -8.89 13.92
N LEU A 375 -8.03 -9.19 13.35
CA LEU A 375 -8.19 -10.07 12.20
C LEU A 375 -8.80 -9.29 11.03
N PRO A 376 -8.01 -8.49 10.30
CA PRO A 376 -8.48 -7.82 9.10
C PRO A 376 -8.69 -8.83 7.96
N SER A 377 -9.39 -8.39 6.91
CA SER A 377 -9.60 -9.18 5.68
C SER A 377 -10.30 -10.53 5.88
N LEU A 378 -11.16 -10.64 6.90
CA LEU A 378 -12.02 -11.80 7.06
C LEU A 378 -13.12 -11.79 6.00
N ARG A 379 -13.27 -12.93 5.33
CA ARG A 379 -14.39 -13.13 4.40
C ARG A 379 -15.63 -13.57 5.17
N ILE A 380 -16.79 -13.09 4.72
CA ILE A 380 -18.07 -13.39 5.37
C ILE A 380 -18.46 -14.85 5.27
N ASP A 381 -18.10 -15.55 4.20
CA ASP A 381 -18.36 -16.98 3.97
C ASP A 381 -17.52 -17.90 4.87
N ALA A 382 -16.40 -17.41 5.39
CA ALA A 382 -15.53 -18.14 6.30
C ALA A 382 -15.62 -17.62 7.76
N PHE A 383 -16.67 -16.81 8.05
CA PHE A 383 -16.90 -16.29 9.39
C PHE A 383 -17.27 -17.43 10.35
N SER A 384 -16.45 -17.63 11.38
CA SER A 384 -16.66 -18.64 12.43
C SER A 384 -16.87 -17.94 13.76
N LEU A 385 -18.04 -18.18 14.39
CA LEU A 385 -18.34 -17.70 15.75
C LEU A 385 -17.33 -18.21 16.77
N ASP A 386 -16.85 -19.45 16.62
CA ASP A 386 -15.87 -20.05 17.55
C ASP A 386 -14.57 -19.24 17.56
N VAL A 387 -14.07 -18.88 16.38
CA VAL A 387 -12.88 -18.04 16.24
C VAL A 387 -13.11 -16.64 16.78
N MET A 388 -14.21 -16.01 16.40
CA MET A 388 -14.47 -14.62 16.76
C MET A 388 -14.84 -14.43 18.23
N SER A 389 -15.57 -15.36 18.85
CA SER A 389 -15.89 -15.29 20.27
C SER A 389 -14.64 -15.37 21.14
N LYS A 390 -13.68 -16.22 20.78
CA LYS A 390 -12.40 -16.33 21.47
C LYS A 390 -11.55 -15.06 21.40
N VAL A 391 -11.54 -14.38 20.24
CA VAL A 391 -10.81 -13.13 20.04
C VAL A 391 -11.45 -11.95 20.78
N GLN A 392 -12.77 -11.99 21.00
CA GLN A 392 -13.57 -10.88 21.57
C GLN A 392 -13.55 -10.76 23.09
N ASP A 393 -13.07 -11.74 23.81
CA ASP A 393 -12.95 -11.65 25.27
C ASP A 393 -12.13 -10.41 25.71
N VAL A 394 -11.43 -9.76 24.76
CA VAL A 394 -10.56 -8.61 25.03
C VAL A 394 -11.21 -7.27 24.61
N LYS A 395 -11.85 -7.14 23.42
CA LYS A 395 -12.53 -5.90 22.99
C LYS A 395 -13.53 -6.13 21.85
N LYS A 396 -14.78 -5.67 21.99
CA LYS A 396 -15.78 -5.70 20.90
C LYS A 396 -15.56 -4.55 19.92
N SER A 397 -15.18 -4.87 18.67
CA SER A 397 -15.13 -3.93 17.55
C SER A 397 -16.30 -4.15 16.58
N SER A 398 -16.56 -3.20 15.65
CA SER A 398 -17.51 -3.43 14.55
C SER A 398 -16.96 -4.50 13.60
N ILE A 399 -17.86 -5.33 13.06
CA ILE A 399 -17.51 -6.28 12.01
C ILE A 399 -17.58 -5.57 10.65
N THR A 400 -16.59 -5.83 9.80
CA THR A 400 -16.52 -5.29 8.45
C THR A 400 -16.52 -6.43 7.44
N PHE A 401 -17.40 -6.33 6.46
CA PHE A 401 -17.49 -7.26 5.33
C PHE A 401 -17.49 -6.49 4.01
N ALA A 402 -17.01 -7.14 2.96
CA ALA A 402 -16.93 -6.57 1.62
C ALA A 402 -17.70 -7.44 0.60
N PRO A 403 -19.03 -7.29 0.51
CA PRO A 403 -19.82 -7.94 -0.55
C PRO A 403 -19.44 -7.43 -1.95
N GLU A 404 -18.98 -6.19 -2.07
CA GLU A 404 -18.59 -5.42 -3.26
C GLU A 404 -19.75 -5.09 -4.21
N ALA A 405 -20.82 -5.88 -4.21
CA ALA A 405 -22.01 -5.62 -5.03
C ALA A 405 -23.29 -6.04 -4.30
N GLY A 406 -24.39 -5.33 -4.59
CA GLY A 406 -25.70 -5.56 -3.96
C GLY A 406 -26.40 -6.82 -4.46
N THR A 407 -26.30 -7.14 -5.75
CA THR A 407 -26.98 -8.27 -6.38
C THR A 407 -26.07 -9.48 -6.60
N GLN A 408 -26.69 -10.67 -6.67
CA GLN A 408 -25.95 -11.90 -7.00
C GLN A 408 -25.35 -11.82 -8.41
N ARG A 409 -26.10 -11.24 -9.36
CA ARG A 409 -25.64 -11.02 -10.72
C ARG A 409 -24.31 -10.28 -10.75
N MET A 410 -24.24 -9.12 -10.10
CA MET A 410 -23.01 -8.33 -10.05
C MET A 410 -21.88 -9.03 -9.30
N ARG A 411 -22.17 -9.77 -8.23
CA ARG A 411 -21.15 -10.59 -7.56
C ARG A 411 -20.58 -11.68 -8.47
N ASN A 412 -21.39 -12.22 -9.41
CA ASN A 412 -20.91 -13.15 -10.44
C ASN A 412 -20.06 -12.44 -11.50
N VAL A 413 -20.48 -11.25 -11.98
CA VAL A 413 -19.69 -10.42 -12.92
C VAL A 413 -18.29 -10.15 -12.39
N ILE A 414 -18.17 -9.71 -11.14
CA ILE A 414 -16.89 -9.41 -10.51
C ILE A 414 -16.15 -10.65 -9.94
N ASN A 415 -16.76 -11.81 -10.08
CA ASN A 415 -16.27 -13.10 -9.55
C ASN A 415 -15.92 -13.05 -8.06
N LYS A 416 -16.78 -12.41 -7.24
CA LYS A 416 -16.53 -12.30 -5.78
C LYS A 416 -16.61 -13.64 -5.07
N GLY A 417 -17.33 -14.62 -5.65
CA GLY A 417 -17.51 -15.97 -5.10
C GLY A 417 -18.26 -15.96 -3.76
N LEU A 418 -19.22 -15.05 -3.61
CA LEU A 418 -20.11 -14.95 -2.44
C LEU A 418 -21.56 -15.01 -2.90
N THR A 419 -22.37 -15.86 -2.24
CA THR A 419 -23.83 -15.88 -2.41
C THR A 419 -24.51 -14.93 -1.43
N GLU A 420 -25.75 -14.53 -1.72
CA GLU A 420 -26.55 -13.75 -0.77
C GLU A 420 -26.76 -14.55 0.54
N GLU A 421 -26.96 -15.86 0.44
CA GLU A 421 -27.06 -16.75 1.58
C GLU A 421 -25.80 -16.73 2.47
N ASN A 422 -24.59 -16.76 1.86
CA ASN A 422 -23.34 -16.62 2.62
C ASN A 422 -23.30 -15.29 3.40
N ILE A 423 -23.73 -14.19 2.77
CA ILE A 423 -23.72 -12.87 3.39
C ILE A 423 -24.71 -12.83 4.57
N LEU A 424 -25.93 -13.27 4.35
CA LEU A 424 -26.96 -13.28 5.39
C LEU A 424 -26.56 -14.23 6.55
N ASN A 425 -26.02 -15.40 6.23
CA ASN A 425 -25.58 -16.36 7.25
C ASN A 425 -24.42 -15.81 8.09
N GLY A 426 -23.40 -15.19 7.47
CA GLY A 426 -22.31 -14.54 8.20
C GLY A 426 -22.80 -13.41 9.11
N CYS A 427 -23.72 -12.57 8.64
CA CYS A 427 -24.35 -11.54 9.47
C CYS A 427 -25.15 -12.14 10.62
N LYS A 428 -25.93 -13.22 10.35
CA LYS A 428 -26.70 -13.93 11.38
C LYS A 428 -25.81 -14.46 12.49
N GLN A 429 -24.70 -15.11 12.13
CA GLN A 429 -23.74 -15.60 13.11
C GLN A 429 -23.13 -14.44 13.93
N ALA A 430 -22.83 -13.32 13.29
CA ALA A 430 -22.36 -12.14 14.00
C ALA A 430 -23.41 -11.64 15.02
N PHE A 431 -24.67 -11.57 14.64
CA PHE A 431 -25.77 -11.12 15.52
C PHE A 431 -25.99 -12.07 16.71
N ILE A 432 -25.93 -13.39 16.48
CA ILE A 432 -25.96 -14.40 17.55
C ILE A 432 -24.78 -14.21 18.51
N GLY A 433 -23.59 -13.86 17.99
CA GLY A 433 -22.40 -13.54 18.78
C GLY A 433 -22.48 -12.21 19.54
N GLY A 434 -23.60 -11.48 19.45
CA GLY A 434 -23.86 -10.24 20.21
C GLY A 434 -23.40 -8.97 19.53
N TRP A 435 -23.02 -9.01 18.24
CA TRP A 435 -22.79 -7.79 17.45
C TRP A 435 -24.11 -7.16 17.05
N ASN A 436 -24.14 -5.83 17.03
CA ASN A 436 -25.25 -5.05 16.50
C ASN A 436 -24.79 -4.01 15.47
N LYS A 437 -23.48 -4.02 15.13
CA LYS A 437 -22.86 -3.08 14.18
C LYS A 437 -22.15 -3.86 13.09
N VAL A 438 -22.55 -3.62 11.83
CA VAL A 438 -21.94 -4.21 10.65
C VAL A 438 -21.57 -3.11 9.67
N LYS A 439 -20.34 -3.11 9.17
CA LYS A 439 -19.89 -2.24 8.09
C LYS A 439 -19.77 -3.04 6.80
N LEU A 440 -20.37 -2.53 5.74
CA LEU A 440 -20.39 -3.17 4.43
C LEU A 440 -19.73 -2.27 3.39
N TYR A 441 -18.82 -2.85 2.61
CA TYR A 441 -18.17 -2.16 1.49
C TYR A 441 -18.75 -2.64 0.16
N PHE A 442 -19.01 -1.67 -0.73
CA PHE A 442 -19.49 -1.89 -2.08
C PHE A 442 -18.74 -1.00 -3.07
N MET A 443 -18.80 -1.34 -4.37
CA MET A 443 -18.32 -0.51 -5.46
C MET A 443 -19.48 -0.11 -6.38
N LEU A 444 -19.43 1.12 -6.89
CA LEU A 444 -20.34 1.64 -7.92
C LEU A 444 -19.61 1.86 -9.24
N GLY A 445 -20.32 1.72 -10.35
CA GLY A 445 -19.79 1.92 -11.69
C GLY A 445 -19.02 0.71 -12.23
N GLN A 446 -19.30 -0.47 -11.73
CA GLN A 446 -18.71 -1.72 -12.22
C GLN A 446 -19.18 -2.03 -13.65
N PRO A 447 -18.38 -2.76 -14.45
CA PRO A 447 -18.78 -3.17 -15.79
C PRO A 447 -20.14 -3.89 -15.77
N THR A 448 -21.00 -3.57 -16.74
CA THR A 448 -22.37 -4.11 -16.90
C THR A 448 -23.37 -3.78 -15.78
N GLU A 449 -23.01 -2.91 -14.81
CA GLU A 449 -23.88 -2.54 -13.69
C GLU A 449 -25.15 -1.82 -14.16
N THR A 450 -26.30 -2.30 -13.72
CA THR A 450 -27.62 -1.75 -14.01
C THR A 450 -28.18 -0.95 -12.82
N ASN A 451 -29.27 -0.23 -13.05
CA ASN A 451 -29.98 0.48 -11.97
C ASN A 451 -30.51 -0.47 -10.89
N ASP A 452 -30.88 -1.70 -11.24
CA ASP A 452 -31.36 -2.69 -10.28
C ASP A 452 -30.21 -3.20 -9.40
N ASP A 453 -28.98 -3.27 -9.95
CA ASP A 453 -27.80 -3.63 -9.18
C ASP A 453 -27.44 -2.55 -8.15
N VAL A 454 -27.60 -1.28 -8.54
CA VAL A 454 -27.37 -0.13 -7.66
C VAL A 454 -28.39 -0.13 -6.51
N ASP A 455 -29.69 -0.33 -6.81
CA ASP A 455 -30.75 -0.43 -5.81
C ASP A 455 -30.55 -1.65 -4.91
N GLY A 456 -30.06 -2.76 -5.44
CA GLY A 456 -29.76 -4.00 -4.72
C GLY A 456 -28.78 -3.84 -3.57
N ILE A 457 -27.96 -2.80 -3.53
CA ILE A 457 -27.09 -2.47 -2.39
C ILE A 457 -27.96 -2.20 -1.14
N MET A 458 -28.99 -1.38 -1.30
CA MET A 458 -29.86 -1.04 -0.19
C MET A 458 -30.86 -2.14 0.13
N ASP A 459 -31.31 -2.93 -0.85
CA ASP A 459 -32.16 -4.10 -0.62
C ASP A 459 -31.42 -5.16 0.21
N LEU A 460 -30.11 -5.37 -0.05
CA LEU A 460 -29.28 -6.25 0.79
C LEU A 460 -29.11 -5.70 2.22
N CYS A 461 -28.92 -4.40 2.39
CA CYS A 461 -28.84 -3.75 3.70
C CYS A 461 -30.16 -3.90 4.49
N GLU A 462 -31.31 -3.78 3.82
CA GLU A 462 -32.63 -3.97 4.42
C GLU A 462 -32.78 -5.40 4.92
N LYS A 463 -32.50 -6.41 4.09
CA LYS A 463 -32.52 -7.83 4.49
C LYS A 463 -31.65 -8.12 5.71
N ILE A 464 -30.46 -7.51 5.77
CA ILE A 464 -29.57 -7.67 6.93
C ILE A 464 -30.16 -7.02 8.18
N ALA A 465 -30.83 -5.85 8.05
CA ALA A 465 -31.49 -5.20 9.17
C ALA A 465 -32.68 -6.02 9.68
N GLU A 466 -33.51 -6.55 8.79
CA GLU A 466 -34.63 -7.45 9.12
C GLU A 466 -34.10 -8.69 9.86
N LEU A 467 -33.06 -9.32 9.31
CA LEU A 467 -32.41 -10.51 9.89
C LEU A 467 -31.94 -10.28 11.34
N TYR A 468 -31.43 -9.08 11.67
CA TYR A 468 -31.06 -8.74 13.05
C TYR A 468 -32.25 -8.80 13.98
N TYR A 469 -33.37 -8.17 13.58
CA TYR A 469 -34.56 -8.10 14.40
C TYR A 469 -35.33 -9.44 14.52
N GLU A 470 -35.18 -10.33 13.55
CA GLU A 470 -35.67 -11.70 13.59
C GLU A 470 -34.81 -12.63 14.43
N THR A 471 -33.48 -12.45 14.37
CA THR A 471 -32.52 -13.36 15.01
C THR A 471 -32.32 -13.06 16.50
N VAL A 472 -32.30 -11.76 16.89
CA VAL A 472 -31.99 -11.36 18.27
C VAL A 472 -33.29 -10.99 19.01
N PRO A 473 -33.68 -11.76 20.04
CA PRO A 473 -34.85 -11.43 20.90
C PRO A 473 -34.71 -10.03 21.49
N LYS A 474 -35.84 -9.34 21.65
CA LYS A 474 -35.86 -7.94 22.09
C LYS A 474 -35.14 -7.73 23.43
N GLU A 475 -35.20 -8.72 24.30
CA GLU A 475 -34.63 -8.73 25.64
C GLU A 475 -33.10 -8.88 25.63
N GLU A 476 -32.55 -9.48 24.56
CA GLU A 476 -31.11 -9.76 24.38
C GLU A 476 -30.42 -8.70 23.54
N ARG A 477 -31.14 -7.73 22.99
CA ARG A 477 -30.57 -6.69 22.12
C ARG A 477 -29.69 -5.72 22.88
N HIS A 478 -28.42 -5.69 22.58
CA HIS A 478 -27.47 -4.70 23.09
C HIS A 478 -27.59 -3.32 22.39
N GLY A 479 -28.76 -3.02 21.80
CA GLY A 479 -29.09 -1.79 21.11
C GLY A 479 -29.75 -2.01 19.76
N LYS A 480 -29.90 -0.94 18.97
CA LYS A 480 -30.44 -1.00 17.62
C LYS A 480 -29.42 -1.59 16.67
N CYS A 481 -29.90 -2.27 15.62
CA CYS A 481 -29.07 -2.61 14.46
C CYS A 481 -28.45 -1.35 13.86
N GLN A 482 -27.17 -1.41 13.54
CA GLN A 482 -26.44 -0.33 12.88
C GLN A 482 -25.66 -0.91 11.69
N ILE A 483 -26.12 -0.62 10.50
CA ILE A 483 -25.45 -0.99 9.25
C ILE A 483 -24.82 0.28 8.67
N THR A 484 -23.52 0.23 8.39
CA THR A 484 -22.87 1.30 7.66
C THR A 484 -22.48 0.75 6.28
N ALA A 485 -23.19 1.18 5.25
CA ALA A 485 -22.83 0.92 3.85
C ALA A 485 -21.90 2.02 3.37
N SER A 486 -20.75 1.63 2.82
CA SER A 486 -19.79 2.55 2.23
C SER A 486 -19.51 2.12 0.80
N THR A 487 -19.67 3.03 -0.16
CA THR A 487 -19.35 2.77 -1.56
C THR A 487 -18.09 3.50 -1.98
N SER A 488 -17.20 2.80 -2.67
CA SER A 488 -16.13 3.36 -3.49
C SER A 488 -16.58 3.37 -4.96
N PHE A 489 -15.85 4.11 -5.78
CA PHE A 489 -16.06 4.10 -7.22
C PHE A 489 -15.08 3.15 -7.88
N PHE A 490 -15.55 2.42 -8.89
CA PHE A 490 -14.75 1.44 -9.58
C PHE A 490 -13.67 2.11 -10.43
N VAL A 491 -12.42 1.70 -10.20
CA VAL A 491 -11.25 2.11 -10.99
C VAL A 491 -10.65 0.86 -11.64
N PRO A 492 -10.64 0.76 -12.97
CA PRO A 492 -9.97 -0.33 -13.68
C PRO A 492 -8.45 -0.26 -13.45
N LYS A 493 -7.86 -1.32 -12.90
CA LYS A 493 -6.42 -1.38 -12.61
C LYS A 493 -5.67 -2.26 -13.61
N PRO A 494 -4.37 -1.99 -13.87
CA PRO A 494 -3.48 -2.85 -14.65
C PRO A 494 -3.47 -4.30 -14.13
N PHE A 495 -3.23 -5.24 -15.03
CA PHE A 495 -3.18 -6.69 -14.72
C PHE A 495 -4.44 -7.26 -14.08
N THR A 496 -5.59 -6.64 -14.32
CA THR A 496 -6.90 -7.19 -13.95
C THR A 496 -7.70 -7.54 -15.19
N PRO A 497 -8.65 -8.50 -15.13
CA PRO A 497 -9.62 -8.70 -16.18
C PRO A 497 -10.34 -7.42 -16.61
N PHE A 498 -10.53 -6.48 -15.71
CA PHE A 498 -11.21 -5.21 -15.98
C PHE A 498 -10.32 -4.10 -16.54
N GLN A 499 -9.06 -4.37 -16.89
CA GLN A 499 -8.17 -3.38 -17.51
C GLN A 499 -8.70 -2.88 -18.88
N TRP A 500 -9.56 -3.66 -19.57
CA TRP A 500 -10.25 -3.25 -20.82
C TRP A 500 -11.50 -2.41 -20.56
N ALA A 501 -12.09 -2.51 -19.36
CA ALA A 501 -13.36 -1.86 -19.07
C ALA A 501 -13.27 -0.32 -19.10
N PRO A 502 -14.28 0.38 -19.64
CA PRO A 502 -14.43 1.81 -19.43
C PRO A 502 -14.75 2.11 -17.97
N MET A 503 -14.37 3.29 -17.52
CA MET A 503 -14.73 3.84 -16.22
C MET A 503 -15.86 4.85 -16.37
N CYS A 504 -16.71 4.99 -15.36
CA CYS A 504 -17.77 6.00 -15.37
C CYS A 504 -17.19 7.42 -15.24
N THR A 505 -17.92 8.42 -15.74
CA THR A 505 -17.61 9.83 -15.46
C THR A 505 -17.92 10.17 -13.99
N ALA A 506 -17.32 11.25 -13.46
CA ALA A 506 -17.61 11.75 -12.11
C ALA A 506 -19.10 11.99 -11.87
N LYS A 507 -19.79 12.57 -12.87
CA LYS A 507 -21.23 12.78 -12.82
C LYS A 507 -22.00 11.47 -12.69
N THR A 508 -21.67 10.47 -13.50
CA THR A 508 -22.33 9.15 -13.46
C THR A 508 -22.13 8.48 -12.11
N PHE A 509 -20.94 8.58 -11.53
CA PHE A 509 -20.68 8.06 -10.18
C PHE A 509 -21.56 8.72 -9.13
N LEU A 510 -21.65 10.05 -9.14
CA LEU A 510 -22.49 10.80 -8.20
C LEU A 510 -23.97 10.49 -8.40
N ASP A 511 -24.45 10.38 -9.65
CA ASP A 511 -25.85 10.03 -9.96
C ASP A 511 -26.18 8.64 -9.36
N LYS A 512 -25.27 7.66 -9.49
CA LYS A 512 -25.42 6.33 -8.87
C LYS A 512 -25.41 6.41 -7.34
N ALA A 513 -24.49 7.17 -6.73
CA ALA A 513 -24.43 7.32 -5.28
C ALA A 513 -25.70 8.00 -4.71
N HIS A 514 -26.20 9.02 -5.39
CA HIS A 514 -27.46 9.67 -5.04
C HIS A 514 -28.65 8.71 -5.15
N LYS A 515 -28.68 7.85 -6.19
CA LYS A 515 -29.71 6.82 -6.35
C LYS A 515 -29.71 5.84 -5.17
N VAL A 516 -28.54 5.35 -4.73
CA VAL A 516 -28.42 4.52 -3.53
C VAL A 516 -28.98 5.23 -2.31
N ASN A 517 -28.62 6.51 -2.13
CA ASN A 517 -29.11 7.31 -1.00
C ASN A 517 -30.64 7.54 -1.05
N ASP A 518 -31.21 7.74 -2.22
CA ASP A 518 -32.66 7.90 -2.38
C ASP A 518 -33.40 6.57 -2.14
N LYS A 519 -32.86 5.44 -2.63
CA LYS A 519 -33.39 4.11 -2.31
C LYS A 519 -33.38 3.86 -0.79
N MET A 520 -32.29 4.22 -0.08
CA MET A 520 -32.22 4.10 1.38
C MET A 520 -33.38 4.80 2.11
N LYS A 521 -33.79 5.97 1.62
CA LYS A 521 -34.90 6.75 2.22
C LYS A 521 -36.24 6.04 2.15
N THR A 522 -36.43 5.11 1.22
CA THR A 522 -37.67 4.34 1.02
C THR A 522 -37.78 3.11 1.89
N LEU A 523 -36.69 2.67 2.54
CA LEU A 523 -36.63 1.43 3.33
C LEU A 523 -37.37 1.54 4.67
N LEU A 524 -37.91 0.41 5.15
CA LEU A 524 -38.59 0.31 6.46
C LEU A 524 -37.60 0.51 7.61
N ASN A 525 -36.41 -0.13 7.50
CA ASN A 525 -35.35 -0.08 8.50
C ASN A 525 -34.34 1.03 8.28
N ARG A 526 -34.66 2.08 7.50
CA ARG A 526 -33.73 3.20 7.16
C ARG A 526 -33.00 3.82 8.35
N LYS A 527 -33.62 3.80 9.56
CA LYS A 527 -32.98 4.32 10.78
C LYS A 527 -31.85 3.45 11.31
N SER A 528 -31.74 2.24 10.83
CA SER A 528 -30.65 1.30 11.13
C SER A 528 -29.49 1.40 10.11
N ILE A 529 -29.67 2.11 9.01
CA ILE A 529 -28.73 2.17 7.89
C ILE A 529 -28.12 3.57 7.79
N ARG A 530 -26.80 3.64 7.63
CA ARG A 530 -26.04 4.83 7.27
C ARG A 530 -25.35 4.56 5.96
N TYR A 531 -25.31 5.56 5.09
CA TYR A 531 -24.67 5.45 3.78
C TYR A 531 -23.64 6.56 3.58
N HIS A 532 -22.48 6.19 3.06
CA HIS A 532 -21.37 7.07 2.71
C HIS A 532 -20.79 6.65 1.37
N TRP A 533 -20.23 7.60 0.60
CA TRP A 533 -19.49 7.34 -0.63
C TRP A 533 -18.22 8.17 -0.68
N HIS A 534 -17.28 7.76 -1.53
CA HIS A 534 -16.00 8.41 -1.72
C HIS A 534 -16.13 9.62 -2.67
N GLU A 535 -15.09 10.45 -2.73
CA GLU A 535 -15.00 11.58 -3.66
C GLU A 535 -14.86 11.09 -5.10
N SER A 536 -15.73 11.53 -6.01
CA SER A 536 -15.71 11.10 -7.40
C SER A 536 -14.49 11.64 -8.16
N ASP A 537 -14.12 12.89 -7.91
CA ASP A 537 -13.01 13.55 -8.61
C ASP A 537 -11.67 12.88 -8.31
N ILE A 538 -11.43 12.50 -7.04
CA ILE A 538 -10.25 11.72 -6.64
C ILE A 538 -10.21 10.38 -7.40
N SER A 539 -11.35 9.69 -7.49
CA SER A 539 -11.44 8.40 -8.21
C SER A 539 -11.17 8.55 -9.71
N ILE A 540 -11.60 9.65 -10.33
CA ILE A 540 -11.31 9.95 -11.74
C ILE A 540 -9.83 10.17 -11.97
N LEU A 541 -9.16 10.92 -11.11
CA LEU A 541 -7.72 11.15 -11.20
C LEU A 541 -6.92 9.87 -10.91
N GLU A 542 -7.35 9.07 -9.93
CA GLU A 542 -6.79 7.73 -9.70
C GLU A 542 -6.87 6.87 -10.97
N GLY A 543 -8.02 6.90 -11.67
CA GLY A 543 -8.20 6.21 -12.94
C GLY A 543 -7.27 6.72 -14.06
N LEU A 544 -7.08 8.03 -14.17
CA LEU A 544 -6.12 8.63 -15.09
C LEU A 544 -4.69 8.15 -14.82
N LEU A 545 -4.25 8.24 -13.58
CA LEU A 545 -2.89 7.88 -13.19
C LEU A 545 -2.64 6.37 -13.26
N ALA A 546 -3.61 5.55 -12.86
CA ALA A 546 -3.49 4.08 -12.91
C ALA A 546 -3.44 3.52 -14.34
N ARG A 547 -4.05 4.21 -15.31
CA ARG A 547 -4.21 3.76 -16.71
C ARG A 547 -3.38 4.56 -17.70
N GLY A 548 -2.72 5.60 -17.24
CA GLY A 548 -1.96 6.54 -18.05
C GLY A 548 -0.69 5.96 -18.65
N ASP A 549 -0.11 6.69 -19.57
CA ASP A 549 1.17 6.41 -20.20
C ASP A 549 2.20 7.50 -19.86
N ARG A 550 3.38 7.45 -20.49
CA ARG A 550 4.50 8.35 -20.22
C ARG A 550 4.19 9.84 -20.47
N LYS A 551 3.17 10.17 -21.28
CA LYS A 551 2.75 11.56 -21.50
C LYS A 551 2.30 12.26 -20.22
N LEU A 552 1.82 11.49 -19.21
CA LEU A 552 1.37 12.05 -17.94
C LEU A 552 2.50 12.60 -17.05
N SER A 553 3.77 12.22 -17.29
CA SER A 553 4.90 12.79 -16.55
C SER A 553 4.90 14.32 -16.61
N ASN A 554 4.68 14.89 -17.81
CA ASN A 554 4.61 16.34 -17.98
C ASN A 554 3.41 16.97 -17.24
N THR A 555 2.26 16.31 -17.25
CA THR A 555 1.07 16.78 -16.53
C THR A 555 1.32 16.80 -15.02
N LEU A 556 1.91 15.74 -14.46
CA LEU A 556 2.28 15.67 -13.05
C LEU A 556 3.26 16.78 -12.66
N LEU A 557 4.27 17.05 -13.51
CA LEU A 557 5.20 18.14 -13.28
C LEU A 557 4.48 19.50 -13.25
N ARG A 558 3.54 19.76 -14.17
CA ARG A 558 2.73 20.98 -14.20
C ARG A 558 1.83 21.10 -12.96
N VAL A 559 1.21 20.00 -12.52
CA VAL A 559 0.42 20.00 -11.26
C VAL A 559 1.30 20.41 -10.09
N TYR A 560 2.50 19.83 -9.98
CA TYR A 560 3.43 20.13 -8.91
C TYR A 560 3.91 21.59 -8.96
N GLU A 561 4.30 22.10 -10.12
CA GLU A 561 4.72 23.50 -10.33
C GLU A 561 3.63 24.53 -9.94
N LYS A 562 2.36 24.13 -10.08
CA LYS A 562 1.19 24.94 -9.64
C LYS A 562 0.87 24.76 -8.15
N GLY A 563 1.66 23.97 -7.42
CA GLY A 563 1.50 23.77 -5.97
C GLY A 563 0.61 22.59 -5.58
N GLY A 564 0.30 21.67 -6.52
CA GLY A 564 -0.44 20.41 -6.22
C GLY A 564 0.44 19.43 -5.47
N ILE A 565 0.09 19.14 -4.21
CA ILE A 565 0.69 18.12 -3.35
C ILE A 565 -0.41 17.50 -2.48
N TYR A 566 -0.17 16.30 -1.96
CA TYR A 566 -1.10 15.62 -1.06
C TYR A 566 -2.49 15.36 -1.67
N ASP A 567 -2.55 14.99 -2.94
CA ASP A 567 -3.82 14.72 -3.64
C ASP A 567 -4.64 13.56 -3.04
N ALA A 568 -4.00 12.67 -2.26
CA ALA A 568 -4.69 11.63 -1.47
C ALA A 568 -5.47 12.18 -0.26
N TRP A 569 -5.25 13.44 0.12
CA TRP A 569 -5.89 14.12 1.25
C TRP A 569 -6.92 15.12 0.72
N SER A 570 -8.21 14.86 0.94
CA SER A 570 -9.31 15.64 0.35
C SER A 570 -9.25 17.14 0.66
N GLU A 571 -8.67 17.52 1.80
CA GLU A 571 -8.47 18.91 2.19
C GLU A 571 -7.36 19.65 1.41
N TYR A 572 -6.45 18.91 0.78
CA TYR A 572 -5.34 19.46 -0.03
C TYR A 572 -5.51 19.23 -1.51
N HIS A 573 -6.36 18.25 -1.89
CA HIS A 573 -6.69 18.01 -3.28
C HIS A 573 -7.30 19.26 -3.94
N ASN A 574 -6.69 19.75 -5.02
CA ASN A 574 -7.16 20.93 -5.75
C ASN A 574 -7.48 20.58 -7.18
N ARG A 575 -8.76 20.37 -7.45
CA ARG A 575 -9.27 20.02 -8.78
C ARG A 575 -8.90 21.05 -9.85
N GLN A 576 -8.91 22.35 -9.53
CA GLN A 576 -8.61 23.40 -10.50
C GLN A 576 -7.16 23.31 -11.02
N ILE A 577 -6.19 23.01 -10.14
CA ILE A 577 -4.79 22.81 -10.54
C ILE A 577 -4.68 21.67 -11.54
N TRP A 578 -5.39 20.58 -11.31
CA TRP A 578 -5.42 19.43 -12.21
C TRP A 578 -6.06 19.76 -13.55
N ASP A 579 -7.21 20.43 -13.57
CA ASP A 579 -7.91 20.82 -14.80
C ASP A 579 -7.03 21.74 -15.67
N GLU A 580 -6.37 22.73 -15.07
CA GLU A 580 -5.42 23.61 -15.74
C GLU A 580 -4.22 22.84 -16.33
N ALA A 581 -3.60 21.94 -15.54
CA ALA A 581 -2.46 21.16 -16.00
C ALA A 581 -2.82 20.18 -17.13
N ILE A 582 -3.99 19.55 -17.07
CA ILE A 582 -4.54 18.67 -18.09
C ILE A 582 -4.76 19.44 -19.40
N GLU A 583 -5.35 20.65 -19.32
CA GLU A 583 -5.55 21.51 -20.48
C GLU A 583 -4.21 21.97 -21.09
N GLU A 584 -3.26 22.44 -20.28
CA GLU A 584 -1.93 22.89 -20.73
C GLU A 584 -1.12 21.78 -21.42
N THR A 585 -1.30 20.53 -20.99
CA THR A 585 -0.57 19.37 -21.52
C THR A 585 -1.35 18.61 -22.59
N ASN A 586 -2.55 19.09 -22.95
CA ASN A 586 -3.43 18.49 -23.96
C ASN A 586 -3.75 17.01 -23.70
N ILE A 587 -3.98 16.63 -22.45
CA ILE A 587 -4.39 15.27 -22.08
C ILE A 587 -5.89 15.10 -22.30
N ASP A 588 -6.24 14.11 -23.11
CA ASP A 588 -7.63 13.69 -23.30
C ASP A 588 -8.04 12.72 -22.18
N MET A 589 -8.81 13.21 -21.22
CA MET A 589 -9.32 12.41 -20.12
C MET A 589 -10.19 11.24 -20.58
N ASP A 590 -11.02 11.45 -21.62
CA ASP A 590 -11.90 10.41 -22.14
C ASP A 590 -11.12 9.27 -22.78
N PHE A 591 -10.00 9.57 -23.41
CA PHE A 591 -9.09 8.56 -23.95
C PHE A 591 -8.61 7.58 -22.88
N TYR A 592 -8.22 8.07 -21.70
CA TYR A 592 -7.69 7.21 -20.63
C TYR A 592 -8.79 6.54 -19.79
N ILE A 593 -9.92 7.22 -19.57
CA ILE A 593 -10.90 6.85 -18.53
C ILE A 593 -12.12 6.18 -19.14
N THR A 594 -12.83 6.85 -20.06
CA THR A 594 -14.21 6.48 -20.43
C THR A 594 -14.30 5.64 -21.70
N ARG A 595 -13.27 5.62 -22.55
CA ARG A 595 -13.34 4.83 -23.77
C ARG A 595 -13.25 3.34 -23.49
N GLU A 596 -13.93 2.54 -24.27
CA GLU A 596 -13.73 1.10 -24.35
C GLU A 596 -12.41 0.80 -25.07
N ARG A 597 -11.66 -0.18 -24.57
CA ARG A 597 -10.37 -0.61 -25.13
C ARG A 597 -10.55 -1.89 -25.91
N SER A 598 -9.87 -2.01 -27.05
CA SER A 598 -9.93 -3.22 -27.88
C SER A 598 -9.14 -4.38 -27.27
N ASP A 599 -9.52 -5.60 -27.60
CA ASP A 599 -8.90 -6.83 -27.08
C ASP A 599 -7.41 -6.95 -27.43
N ASP A 600 -6.99 -6.36 -28.55
CA ASP A 600 -5.64 -6.36 -29.11
C ASP A 600 -4.83 -5.11 -28.76
N GLU A 601 -5.39 -4.16 -28.00
CA GLU A 601 -4.70 -2.94 -27.61
C GLU A 601 -3.44 -3.24 -26.79
N ILE A 602 -2.34 -2.53 -27.11
CA ILE A 602 -1.10 -2.57 -26.33
C ILE A 602 -1.23 -1.59 -25.16
N PHE A 603 -1.09 -2.10 -23.94
CA PHE A 603 -1.14 -1.31 -22.73
C PHE A 603 0.25 -0.84 -22.29
N PRO A 604 0.35 0.28 -21.54
CA PRO A 604 1.61 0.79 -21.02
C PRO A 604 2.41 -0.19 -20.17
N TRP A 605 1.77 -1.24 -19.66
CA TRP A 605 2.36 -2.26 -18.78
C TRP A 605 2.57 -3.62 -19.45
N ASP A 606 2.32 -3.77 -20.74
CA ASP A 606 2.40 -5.09 -21.44
C ASP A 606 3.83 -5.63 -21.55
N PHE A 607 4.86 -4.81 -21.31
CA PHE A 607 6.25 -5.25 -21.25
C PHE A 607 6.62 -5.94 -19.93
N ILE A 608 5.72 -5.95 -18.94
CA ILE A 608 5.96 -6.56 -17.62
C ILE A 608 5.36 -7.97 -17.59
N ASP A 609 6.19 -8.97 -17.30
CA ASP A 609 5.74 -10.33 -17.05
C ASP A 609 5.45 -10.54 -15.56
N THR A 610 4.16 -10.59 -15.21
CA THR A 610 3.69 -10.90 -13.85
C THR A 610 3.44 -12.39 -13.62
N GLY A 611 3.67 -13.23 -14.64
CA GLY A 611 3.27 -14.64 -14.65
C GLY A 611 1.79 -14.87 -14.92
N VAL A 612 0.94 -13.85 -14.78
CA VAL A 612 -0.48 -13.92 -15.18
C VAL A 612 -0.60 -13.47 -16.63
N THR A 613 -1.02 -14.38 -17.49
CA THR A 613 -1.04 -14.11 -18.94
C THR A 613 -2.14 -13.16 -19.35
N LYS A 614 -1.86 -12.27 -20.31
CA LYS A 614 -2.86 -11.36 -20.92
C LYS A 614 -4.04 -12.12 -21.47
N ARG A 615 -3.80 -13.32 -22.08
CA ARG A 615 -4.85 -14.21 -22.58
C ARG A 615 -5.82 -14.66 -21.50
N PHE A 616 -5.31 -15.01 -20.31
CA PHE A 616 -6.16 -15.39 -19.17
C PHE A 616 -7.02 -14.19 -18.72
N LEU A 617 -6.42 -13.00 -18.57
CA LEU A 617 -7.13 -11.80 -18.17
C LEU A 617 -8.24 -11.45 -19.19
N LEU A 618 -7.97 -11.56 -20.49
CA LEU A 618 -8.94 -11.33 -21.54
C LEU A 618 -10.09 -12.35 -21.51
N ASN A 619 -9.79 -13.62 -21.31
CA ASN A 619 -10.83 -14.66 -21.16
C ASN A 619 -11.72 -14.36 -19.94
N GLU A 620 -11.14 -13.90 -18.84
CA GLU A 620 -11.90 -13.52 -17.65
C GLU A 620 -12.72 -12.22 -17.85
N TRP A 621 -12.26 -11.29 -18.71
CA TRP A 621 -13.05 -10.14 -19.15
C TRP A 621 -14.31 -10.60 -19.90
N HIS A 622 -14.17 -11.50 -20.87
CA HIS A 622 -15.30 -12.07 -21.58
C HIS A 622 -16.22 -12.94 -20.68
N ASN A 623 -15.66 -13.66 -19.72
CA ASN A 623 -16.43 -14.39 -18.72
C ASN A 623 -17.27 -13.43 -17.85
N ALA A 624 -16.74 -12.25 -17.51
CA ALA A 624 -17.46 -11.23 -16.76
C ALA A 624 -18.68 -10.72 -17.52
N GLN A 625 -18.52 -10.38 -18.81
CA GLN A 625 -19.60 -9.93 -19.68
C GLN A 625 -20.74 -10.97 -19.82
N ASN A 626 -20.40 -12.26 -19.68
CA ASN A 626 -21.34 -13.37 -19.73
C ASN A 626 -21.76 -13.88 -18.33
N GLU A 627 -21.45 -13.15 -17.26
CA GLU A 627 -21.78 -13.49 -15.85
C GLU A 627 -21.25 -14.88 -15.41
N LYS A 628 -20.28 -15.44 -16.12
CA LYS A 628 -19.74 -16.76 -15.87
C LYS A 628 -18.75 -16.69 -14.69
N VAL A 629 -18.93 -17.57 -13.72
CA VAL A 629 -18.09 -17.67 -12.51
C VAL A 629 -16.88 -18.58 -12.74
N THR A 630 -15.72 -18.17 -12.24
CA THR A 630 -14.48 -18.94 -12.23
C THR A 630 -14.19 -19.42 -10.82
N PRO A 631 -13.95 -20.72 -10.59
CA PRO A 631 -13.64 -21.28 -9.28
C PRO A 631 -12.32 -20.72 -8.71
N ASN A 632 -12.16 -20.79 -7.37
CA ASN A 632 -10.89 -20.45 -6.74
C ASN A 632 -9.82 -21.53 -6.95
N CYS A 633 -8.54 -21.18 -6.74
CA CYS A 633 -7.39 -22.06 -7.03
C CYS A 633 -7.39 -23.39 -6.25
N ARG A 634 -8.02 -23.47 -5.06
CA ARG A 634 -8.14 -24.73 -4.30
C ARG A 634 -9.20 -25.66 -4.87
N MET A 635 -10.15 -25.13 -5.63
CA MET A 635 -11.20 -25.95 -6.25
C MET A 635 -10.78 -26.44 -7.64
N GLN A 636 -10.15 -25.57 -8.42
CA GLN A 636 -9.74 -25.86 -9.79
C GLN A 636 -8.70 -24.86 -10.28
N CYS A 637 -7.70 -25.33 -11.01
CA CYS A 637 -6.75 -24.45 -11.70
C CYS A 637 -7.47 -23.70 -12.85
N SER A 638 -7.41 -22.38 -12.82
CA SER A 638 -7.99 -21.49 -13.84
C SER A 638 -7.09 -21.30 -15.07
N GLY A 639 -5.85 -21.80 -15.05
CA GLY A 639 -4.87 -21.64 -16.13
C GLY A 639 -4.33 -20.21 -16.26
N CYS A 640 -4.23 -19.48 -15.16
CA CYS A 640 -3.79 -18.07 -15.17
C CYS A 640 -2.33 -17.85 -15.64
N GLY A 641 -1.46 -18.88 -15.51
CA GLY A 641 -0.02 -18.80 -15.87
C GLY A 641 0.92 -18.67 -14.68
N ALA A 642 0.44 -18.28 -13.49
CA ALA A 642 1.28 -18.02 -12.32
C ALA A 642 2.09 -19.24 -11.82
N ALA A 643 1.71 -20.44 -12.23
CA ALA A 643 2.47 -21.67 -11.97
C ALA A 643 3.89 -21.65 -12.55
N SER A 644 4.18 -20.78 -13.53
CA SER A 644 5.52 -20.60 -14.11
C SER A 644 6.57 -20.13 -13.09
N PHE A 645 6.14 -19.51 -11.99
CA PHE A 645 7.04 -19.10 -10.91
C PHE A 645 7.37 -20.21 -9.90
N GLY A 646 6.66 -21.31 -9.92
CA GLY A 646 6.76 -22.32 -8.88
C GLY A 646 6.00 -21.96 -7.61
N GLY A 647 5.71 -22.95 -6.76
CA GLY A 647 5.02 -22.77 -5.48
C GLY A 647 3.51 -22.58 -5.56
N GLY A 648 2.85 -22.61 -4.41
CA GLY A 648 1.42 -22.34 -4.25
C GLY A 648 0.49 -23.52 -4.57
N VAL A 649 -0.81 -23.25 -4.41
CA VAL A 649 -1.90 -24.23 -4.51
C VAL A 649 -1.97 -24.92 -5.89
N CYS A 650 -1.45 -24.27 -6.94
CA CYS A 650 -1.46 -24.83 -8.31
C CYS A 650 -0.69 -26.14 -8.46
N PHE A 651 0.07 -26.56 -7.47
CA PHE A 651 0.91 -27.77 -7.49
C PHE A 651 0.43 -28.86 -6.52
N GLU A 652 -0.59 -28.58 -5.74
CA GLU A 652 -1.14 -29.53 -4.77
C GLU A 652 -2.16 -30.49 -5.40
N ASN A 653 -2.46 -30.34 -6.71
CA ASN A 653 -3.43 -31.16 -7.46
C ASN A 653 -2.78 -31.88 -8.64
#